data_cfbe19624fb517c3d5485861d834e814
#
_entry.id   cfbe19624fb517c3d5485861d834e814
#
_cell.length_a   1.000
_cell.length_b   1.000
_cell.length_c   1.000
_cell.angle_alpha   90.00
_cell.angle_beta   90.00
_cell.angle_gamma   90.00
#
_symmetry.space_group_name_H-M   'P 1'
#
loop_
_entity.id
_entity.type
_entity.pdbx_description
1 polymer ?
#
loop_
_entity_poly.entity_id
_entity_poly.type
_entity_poly.pdbx_seq_one_letter_code
_entity_poly.pdbx_strand_id
1 'polypeptide(L)'
;MQNEDQNKIYSSVINYIPSAIKKRKNKARTWFYGYNEKYNIVVISKSGKIGEVVEINGLHIALPPIEAPIYKRSEIKSNQYWERKPLSRELSRISSIFQWNEMPAAFKNKWVDYIEGEFDRRELGYTFYNNGKPTYITGAHYMYLQWTTIDVGYPDFREANRIFFIYWEACKADNRCFGLDYLKIRRSGFSFMGSSECVNTGTLAKDSRVGILSKTGSDAKKMFTDKVVPIANRLPFFFKPIQDGMDKPKTELAFRIPASKITKKNMYDVADDELYGLDTTIDWKNTDENSYDGEKLLLLVHDESGKWLKPNNILNNWRVTKTCLRLGSKIIGKCMMGSTSNALGKGGANFKKLFEDSNIANRNSNGQTKSGMYSLFIPMEWNMEGFIDRYGMPVFYKPEKPVMGVDGEMITNGAIDYWQAEVDSLKKDPDALNEYYRQFPRSVSHAFRDESKSSLFNLSKIYQQIDYNDSLIMGQHVTTGRFYWKDGVKDTEVIFSPDPKGRFKVSWTPNKSLTNKKQNRNGTYYPVNEHIGAFGCDSYDISGTVGGRGSNGALHGLTKFSMEQAPSNEFFLEYVARPQTAEIFFEEVLMACVFYSMPILVENNKPRLLYHFKNRGYRGFSMNRPDRHFNKLSKAEKELGGIPNTSEDVKQSHAAAIESYIEKYVGLDLDGTYRDPNAMGTMYFMRTLEEWSRFDINNRTQFDASISSGLAVMANQKNLYLPEQKQTKININFARYANSGIYSELIK
;
A
#
# COMPACT_ATOMS: atom_id res chain seq x y z
N MET A 1 24.77 -6.76 15.00
CA MET A 1 23.30 -6.93 15.09
C MET A 1 22.57 -5.58 15.03
N GLN A 2 22.66 -4.66 16.00
CA GLN A 2 21.91 -3.38 15.95
C GLN A 2 22.19 -2.53 14.68
N ASN A 3 23.42 -2.42 14.20
CA ASN A 3 23.75 -1.69 12.97
C ASN A 3 23.22 -2.36 11.69
N GLU A 4 23.14 -3.68 11.65
CA GLU A 4 22.59 -4.41 10.51
C GLU A 4 21.07 -4.27 10.43
N ASP A 5 20.38 -4.31 11.57
CA ASP A 5 18.94 -4.11 11.65
C ASP A 5 18.54 -2.66 11.32
N GLN A 6 19.30 -1.68 11.79
CA GLN A 6 19.11 -0.28 11.40
C GLN A 6 19.28 -0.07 9.89
N ASN A 7 20.29 -0.69 9.28
CA ASN A 7 20.51 -0.62 7.84
C ASN A 7 19.38 -1.28 7.05
N LYS A 8 18.82 -2.40 7.54
CA LYS A 8 17.65 -3.04 6.92
C LYS A 8 16.41 -2.14 6.97
N ILE A 9 16.13 -1.52 8.12
CA ILE A 9 15.00 -0.59 8.26
C ILE A 9 15.20 0.61 7.34
N TYR A 10 16.40 1.18 7.28
CA TYR A 10 16.69 2.30 6.38
C TYR A 10 16.48 1.91 4.92
N SER A 11 17.02 0.78 4.49
CA SER A 11 16.92 0.30 3.11
C SER A 11 15.51 -0.14 2.70
N SER A 12 14.61 -0.40 3.65
CA SER A 12 13.20 -0.74 3.35
C SER A 12 12.39 0.45 2.83
N VAL A 13 12.82 1.68 3.12
CA VAL A 13 12.14 2.92 2.69
C VAL A 13 12.89 3.61 1.56
N ILE A 14 14.22 3.72 1.65
CA ILE A 14 15.05 4.33 0.61
C ILE A 14 16.34 3.52 0.37
N ASN A 15 16.57 3.14 -0.88
CA ASN A 15 17.77 2.44 -1.32
C ASN A 15 18.59 3.29 -2.29
N TYR A 16 19.92 3.35 -2.07
CA TYR A 16 20.85 3.92 -3.04
C TYR A 16 21.31 2.83 -4.02
N ILE A 17 20.85 2.94 -5.28
CA ILE A 17 21.17 1.95 -6.29
C ILE A 17 22.50 2.29 -6.96
N PRO A 18 23.49 1.37 -6.97
CA PRO A 18 24.70 1.54 -7.76
C PRO A 18 24.33 1.70 -9.23
N SER A 19 24.34 2.94 -9.76
CA SER A 19 23.86 3.20 -11.10
C SER A 19 24.74 2.54 -12.15
N ALA A 20 24.17 1.64 -12.94
CA ALA A 20 24.76 1.15 -14.19
C ALA A 20 25.11 2.30 -15.17
N ILE A 21 24.56 3.47 -14.93
CA ILE A 21 24.77 4.73 -15.66
C ILE A 21 26.17 5.30 -15.42
N LYS A 22 26.73 5.14 -14.19
CA LYS A 22 28.11 5.59 -13.85
C LYS A 22 29.23 4.86 -14.62
N LYS A 23 28.99 3.66 -15.18
CA LYS A 23 30.04 2.86 -15.84
C LYS A 23 30.37 3.28 -17.27
N ARG A 24 29.62 4.17 -17.88
CA ARG A 24 29.93 4.69 -19.23
C ARG A 24 30.57 6.09 -19.13
N LYS A 25 31.85 6.15 -18.80
CA LYS A 25 32.71 7.29 -19.13
C LYS A 25 32.66 7.45 -20.65
N ASN A 26 31.94 8.44 -21.15
CA ASN A 26 32.14 9.18 -22.39
C ASN A 26 30.80 9.64 -22.99
N LYS A 27 30.71 10.95 -23.09
CA LYS A 27 29.65 11.85 -23.57
C LYS A 27 28.64 12.21 -22.50
N ALA A 28 28.71 13.45 -22.02
CA ALA A 28 27.70 14.08 -21.22
C ALA A 28 26.37 14.01 -21.97
N ARG A 29 25.54 13.03 -21.62
CA ARG A 29 24.16 12.97 -22.09
C ARG A 29 23.37 13.91 -21.22
N THR A 30 22.73 14.90 -21.82
CA THR A 30 21.72 15.70 -21.17
C THR A 30 20.49 14.82 -20.93
N TRP A 31 20.08 14.68 -19.69
CA TRP A 31 18.88 13.94 -19.30
C TRP A 31 17.72 14.95 -19.22
N PHE A 32 16.55 14.51 -19.72
CA PHE A 32 15.36 15.36 -19.61
C PHE A 32 14.67 15.09 -18.27
N TYR A 33 14.19 16.14 -17.63
CA TYR A 33 13.30 16.07 -16.50
C TYR A 33 12.05 15.26 -16.86
N GLY A 34 11.75 14.22 -16.12
CA GLY A 34 10.61 13.34 -16.37
C GLY A 34 10.96 11.85 -16.43
N TYR A 35 9.98 11.05 -16.82
CA TYR A 35 10.16 9.61 -16.96
C TYR A 35 11.01 9.25 -18.17
N ASN A 36 11.99 8.40 -17.95
CA ASN A 36 12.83 7.82 -18.98
C ASN A 36 12.52 6.33 -19.13
N GLU A 37 11.84 5.99 -20.24
CA GLU A 37 11.38 4.63 -20.52
C GLU A 37 12.54 3.64 -20.67
N LYS A 38 13.61 4.03 -21.35
CA LYS A 38 14.77 3.16 -21.64
C LYS A 38 15.42 2.60 -20.38
N TYR A 39 15.44 3.36 -19.30
CA TYR A 39 16.10 2.99 -18.04
C TYR A 39 15.10 2.73 -16.92
N ASN A 40 13.80 2.93 -17.16
CA ASN A 40 12.71 2.84 -16.17
C ASN A 40 13.02 3.67 -14.93
N ILE A 41 13.44 4.91 -15.10
CA ILE A 41 13.76 5.85 -14.03
C ILE A 41 13.01 7.17 -14.22
N VAL A 42 12.70 7.85 -13.12
CA VAL A 42 12.18 9.21 -13.12
C VAL A 42 13.32 10.17 -12.81
N VAL A 43 13.59 11.10 -13.71
CA VAL A 43 14.64 12.10 -13.58
C VAL A 43 14.07 13.36 -12.96
N ILE A 44 14.49 13.72 -11.76
CA ILE A 44 14.05 14.96 -11.08
C ILE A 44 15.06 16.11 -11.21
N SER A 45 16.16 15.88 -11.88
CA SER A 45 17.17 16.91 -12.16
C SER A 45 16.76 17.79 -13.33
N LYS A 46 16.46 19.05 -13.07
CA LYS A 46 16.13 20.06 -14.08
C LYS A 46 17.37 20.57 -14.84
N SER A 47 18.56 20.40 -14.27
CA SER A 47 19.83 20.78 -14.92
C SER A 47 20.27 19.83 -16.05
N GLY A 48 19.56 18.72 -16.26
CA GLY A 48 19.94 17.70 -17.23
C GLY A 48 21.16 16.85 -16.86
N LYS A 49 21.71 17.02 -15.66
CA LYS A 49 22.79 16.19 -15.11
C LYS A 49 22.20 15.22 -14.08
N ILE A 50 22.69 13.98 -14.04
CA ILE A 50 22.27 12.96 -13.08
C ILE A 50 23.38 12.66 -12.08
N GLY A 51 23.05 12.64 -10.83
CA GLY A 51 23.89 12.20 -9.71
C GLY A 51 23.63 10.76 -9.30
N GLU A 52 23.03 10.57 -8.14
CA GLU A 52 22.68 9.26 -7.59
C GLU A 52 21.28 8.83 -8.03
N VAL A 53 21.06 7.52 -8.07
CA VAL A 53 19.73 6.94 -8.26
C VAL A 53 19.30 6.32 -6.94
N VAL A 54 18.12 6.67 -6.49
CA VAL A 54 17.50 6.09 -5.29
C VAL A 54 16.25 5.33 -5.69
N GLU A 55 15.92 4.31 -4.93
CA GLU A 55 14.64 3.62 -4.98
C GLU A 55 13.83 3.99 -3.75
N ILE A 56 12.63 4.47 -3.96
CA ILE A 56 11.64 4.73 -2.91
C ILE A 56 10.34 4.05 -3.31
N ASN A 57 9.86 3.14 -2.48
CA ASN A 57 8.61 2.40 -2.72
C ASN A 57 8.51 1.80 -4.15
N GLY A 58 9.60 1.22 -4.65
CA GLY A 58 9.68 0.62 -6.00
C GLY A 58 9.81 1.63 -7.15
N LEU A 59 9.91 2.93 -6.88
CA LEU A 59 10.17 3.95 -7.89
C LEU A 59 11.66 4.30 -7.92
N HIS A 60 12.30 4.11 -9.06
CA HIS A 60 13.68 4.52 -9.29
C HIS A 60 13.73 6.00 -9.67
N ILE A 61 14.44 6.79 -8.88
CA ILE A 61 14.50 8.26 -9.01
C ILE A 61 15.94 8.69 -9.18
N ALA A 62 16.23 9.41 -10.27
CA ALA A 62 17.54 9.98 -10.52
C ALA A 62 17.60 11.40 -9.94
N LEU A 63 18.44 11.58 -8.94
CA LEU A 63 18.69 12.85 -8.26
C LEU A 63 19.66 13.72 -9.08
N PRO A 64 19.67 15.05 -8.90
CA PRO A 64 20.74 15.91 -9.39
C PRO A 64 22.10 15.48 -8.84
N PRO A 65 23.21 15.83 -9.52
CA PRO A 65 24.53 15.62 -8.97
C PRO A 65 24.69 16.45 -7.68
N ILE A 66 25.27 15.85 -6.68
CA ILE A 66 25.57 16.53 -5.43
C ILE A 66 26.83 17.36 -5.64
N GLU A 67 26.65 18.65 -5.83
CA GLU A 67 27.75 19.62 -5.82
C GLU A 67 27.96 20.06 -4.35
N ALA A 68 28.98 19.46 -3.72
CA ALA A 68 29.28 19.77 -2.34
C ALA A 68 29.68 21.23 -2.19
N PRO A 69 29.07 21.99 -1.25
CA PRO A 69 29.48 23.35 -0.96
C PRO A 69 30.98 23.42 -0.63
N ILE A 70 31.65 24.46 -1.11
CA ILE A 70 33.07 24.68 -0.83
C ILE A 70 33.20 25.22 0.59
N TYR A 71 33.83 24.45 1.47
CA TYR A 71 34.12 24.85 2.85
C TYR A 71 35.57 25.28 3.03
N LYS A 72 35.77 26.27 3.89
CA LYS A 72 37.13 26.61 4.37
C LYS A 72 37.66 25.44 5.19
N ARG A 73 39.01 25.22 5.16
CA ARG A 73 39.71 24.12 5.85
C ARG A 73 39.43 24.03 7.37
N SER A 74 39.04 25.16 7.99
CA SER A 74 38.76 25.27 9.43
C SER A 74 37.35 24.82 9.86
N GLU A 75 36.46 24.50 8.94
CA GLU A 75 35.06 24.11 9.27
C GLU A 75 34.94 22.61 9.49
N ILE A 76 34.39 22.22 10.64
CA ILE A 76 34.18 20.80 11.00
C ILE A 76 32.85 20.33 10.35
N LYS A 77 32.94 19.72 9.17
CA LYS A 77 31.80 19.24 8.39
C LYS A 77 30.95 18.20 9.14
N SER A 78 31.55 17.42 10.02
CA SER A 78 30.85 16.39 10.81
C SER A 78 29.88 16.95 11.85
N ASN A 79 29.98 18.22 12.20
CA ASN A 79 29.10 18.87 13.17
C ASN A 79 28.02 19.75 12.51
N GLN A 80 27.99 19.78 11.18
CA GLN A 80 27.03 20.60 10.46
C GLN A 80 25.71 19.85 10.31
N TYR A 81 24.64 20.61 10.39
CA TYR A 81 23.25 20.19 10.18
C TYR A 81 22.50 21.33 9.50
N TRP A 82 21.23 21.12 9.17
CA TRP A 82 20.40 22.16 8.57
C TRP A 82 20.20 23.31 9.55
N GLU A 83 20.56 24.48 9.12
CA GLU A 83 20.26 25.73 9.82
C GLU A 83 19.61 26.72 8.84
N ARG A 84 18.45 27.21 9.23
CA ARG A 84 17.77 28.25 8.47
C ARG A 84 18.61 29.54 8.46
N LYS A 85 18.79 30.14 7.28
CA LYS A 85 19.48 31.43 7.14
C LYS A 85 18.46 32.55 7.17
N PRO A 86 18.45 33.41 8.18
CA PRO A 86 17.53 34.54 8.23
C PRO A 86 17.78 35.52 7.09
N LEU A 87 16.73 36.18 6.59
CA LEU A 87 16.84 37.22 5.60
C LEU A 87 17.67 38.39 6.18
N SER A 88 18.53 38.98 5.34
CA SER A 88 19.34 40.15 5.78
C SER A 88 18.45 41.27 6.29
N ARG A 89 18.95 42.02 7.27
CA ARG A 89 18.22 43.18 7.82
C ARG A 89 17.90 44.25 6.76
N GLU A 90 18.74 44.41 5.74
CA GLU A 90 18.54 45.35 4.64
C GLU A 90 17.35 44.91 3.78
N LEU A 91 17.30 43.64 3.34
CA LEU A 91 16.23 43.10 2.54
C LEU A 91 14.90 42.95 3.32
N SER A 92 14.97 42.67 4.63
CA SER A 92 13.76 42.52 5.47
C SER A 92 13.00 43.82 5.67
N ARG A 93 13.62 44.99 5.42
CA ARG A 93 12.98 46.32 5.46
C ARG A 93 12.16 46.64 4.20
N ILE A 94 12.37 45.88 3.11
CA ILE A 94 11.64 46.07 1.87
C ILE A 94 10.35 45.25 1.98
N SER A 95 9.20 45.94 1.88
CA SER A 95 7.88 45.33 2.08
C SER A 95 7.22 44.88 0.78
N SER A 96 7.62 45.45 -0.38
CA SER A 96 7.00 45.17 -1.67
C SER A 96 7.96 45.31 -2.84
N ILE A 97 7.59 44.70 -3.97
CA ILE A 97 8.33 44.85 -5.23
C ILE A 97 8.36 46.29 -5.72
N PHE A 98 7.34 47.09 -5.43
CA PHE A 98 7.30 48.52 -5.79
C PHE A 98 8.39 49.30 -5.05
N GLN A 99 8.55 49.09 -3.75
CA GLN A 99 9.62 49.68 -2.97
C GLN A 99 11.01 49.23 -3.45
N TRP A 100 11.17 47.95 -3.85
CA TRP A 100 12.39 47.47 -4.47
C TRP A 100 12.71 48.19 -5.77
N ASN A 101 11.71 48.46 -6.62
CA ASN A 101 11.91 49.15 -7.87
C ASN A 101 12.40 50.60 -7.70
N GLU A 102 12.06 51.23 -6.58
CA GLU A 102 12.50 52.59 -6.22
C GLU A 102 13.93 52.62 -5.63
N MET A 103 14.50 51.45 -5.27
CA MET A 103 15.85 51.42 -4.66
C MET A 103 16.95 51.81 -5.65
N PRO A 104 18.05 52.43 -5.17
CA PRO A 104 19.20 52.79 -6.02
C PRO A 104 19.82 51.59 -6.72
N ALA A 105 20.32 51.77 -7.94
CA ALA A 105 20.96 50.67 -8.72
C ALA A 105 22.09 49.97 -7.96
N ALA A 106 22.90 50.70 -7.20
CA ALA A 106 23.98 50.11 -6.38
C ALA A 106 23.44 49.15 -5.31
N PHE A 107 22.27 49.43 -4.72
CA PHE A 107 21.61 48.56 -3.77
C PHE A 107 21.06 47.30 -4.45
N LYS A 108 20.39 47.49 -5.60
CA LYS A 108 19.84 46.37 -6.39
C LYS A 108 20.97 45.41 -6.83
N ASN A 109 22.05 45.94 -7.39
CA ASN A 109 23.21 45.15 -7.81
C ASN A 109 23.86 44.36 -6.67
N LYS A 110 23.82 44.86 -5.44
CA LYS A 110 24.34 44.13 -4.25
C LYS A 110 23.54 42.86 -3.95
N TRP A 111 22.25 42.85 -4.24
CA TRP A 111 21.34 41.80 -3.77
C TRP A 111 20.72 40.98 -4.88
N VAL A 112 20.85 41.32 -6.16
CA VAL A 112 20.22 40.63 -7.27
C VAL A 112 20.64 39.17 -7.32
N ASP A 113 21.94 38.87 -7.24
CA ASP A 113 22.46 37.47 -7.27
C ASP A 113 21.95 36.64 -6.11
N TYR A 114 21.76 37.26 -4.93
CA TYR A 114 21.16 36.53 -3.79
C TYR A 114 19.69 36.18 -4.07
N ILE A 115 18.93 37.13 -4.61
CA ILE A 115 17.50 36.98 -4.92
C ILE A 115 17.32 35.91 -6.02
N GLU A 116 18.08 36.01 -7.11
CA GLU A 116 18.07 35.01 -8.18
C GLU A 116 18.45 33.61 -7.64
N GLY A 117 19.49 33.55 -6.81
CA GLY A 117 19.91 32.31 -6.15
C GLY A 117 18.81 31.71 -5.25
N GLU A 118 17.93 32.53 -4.64
CA GLU A 118 16.77 32.02 -3.86
C GLU A 118 15.69 31.43 -4.78
N PHE A 119 15.44 32.00 -5.95
CA PHE A 119 14.56 31.40 -6.97
C PHE A 119 15.13 30.11 -7.49
N ASP A 120 16.43 30.07 -7.80
CA ASP A 120 17.11 28.85 -8.24
C ASP A 120 16.99 27.71 -7.20
N ARG A 121 17.16 28.02 -5.91
CA ARG A 121 17.00 27.03 -4.82
C ARG A 121 15.57 26.50 -4.71
N ARG A 122 14.57 27.35 -4.92
CA ARG A 122 13.16 26.93 -4.97
C ARG A 122 12.86 26.05 -6.18
N GLU A 123 13.58 26.19 -7.27
CA GLU A 123 13.37 25.43 -8.50
C GLU A 123 14.24 24.18 -8.59
N LEU A 124 15.54 24.33 -8.35
CA LEU A 124 16.54 23.28 -8.58
C LEU A 124 16.85 22.46 -7.32
N GLY A 125 16.49 22.98 -6.15
CA GLY A 125 16.86 22.41 -4.86
C GLY A 125 18.16 22.96 -4.32
N TYR A 126 18.59 22.39 -3.20
CA TYR A 126 19.76 22.87 -2.47
C TYR A 126 20.55 21.71 -1.89
N THR A 127 21.87 21.85 -1.81
CA THR A 127 22.76 20.89 -1.16
C THR A 127 23.44 21.52 0.04
N PHE A 128 23.41 20.87 1.19
CA PHE A 128 24.10 21.26 2.41
C PHE A 128 24.86 20.07 3.00
N TYR A 129 25.77 20.32 3.92
CA TYR A 129 26.41 19.25 4.68
C TYR A 129 25.55 18.87 5.88
N ASN A 130 25.30 17.57 6.04
CA ASN A 130 24.61 17.00 7.17
C ASN A 130 25.48 15.88 7.77
N ASN A 131 26.02 16.09 8.95
CA ASN A 131 26.94 15.17 9.61
C ASN A 131 28.08 14.68 8.68
N GLY A 132 28.76 15.62 8.03
CA GLY A 132 29.87 15.34 7.12
C GLY A 132 29.50 14.84 5.73
N LYS A 133 28.21 14.58 5.45
CA LYS A 133 27.73 14.10 4.14
C LYS A 133 27.00 15.22 3.40
N PRO A 134 27.34 15.50 2.13
CA PRO A 134 26.56 16.41 1.32
C PRO A 134 25.17 15.81 1.07
N THR A 135 24.13 16.56 1.41
CA THR A 135 22.72 16.13 1.38
C THR A 135 21.92 17.05 0.49
N TYR A 136 21.31 16.48 -0.56
CA TYR A 136 20.43 17.19 -1.47
C TYR A 136 19.00 17.21 -0.93
N ILE A 137 18.35 18.38 -1.04
CA ILE A 137 16.92 18.60 -0.84
C ILE A 137 16.29 19.22 -2.08
N THR A 138 15.05 18.85 -2.41
CA THR A 138 14.32 19.39 -3.55
C THR A 138 13.93 20.84 -3.32
N GLY A 139 13.55 21.57 -4.38
CA GLY A 139 13.12 22.97 -4.27
C GLY A 139 11.90 23.16 -3.37
N ALA A 140 10.92 22.25 -3.44
CA ALA A 140 9.77 22.25 -2.54
C ALA A 140 10.18 22.02 -1.07
N HIS A 141 11.16 21.14 -0.81
CA HIS A 141 11.70 20.92 0.54
C HIS A 141 12.49 22.15 1.03
N TYR A 142 13.27 22.79 0.14
CA TYR A 142 13.96 24.04 0.47
C TYR A 142 12.97 25.13 0.86
N MET A 143 11.90 25.31 0.07
CA MET A 143 10.82 26.26 0.37
C MET A 143 10.19 25.98 1.74
N TYR A 144 9.95 24.70 2.05
CA TYR A 144 9.40 24.28 3.33
C TYR A 144 10.32 24.62 4.51
N LEU A 145 11.61 24.28 4.42
CA LEU A 145 12.57 24.49 5.50
C LEU A 145 12.99 25.94 5.68
N GLN A 146 13.17 26.68 4.57
CA GLN A 146 13.75 28.02 4.61
C GLN A 146 12.71 29.11 4.81
N TRP A 147 11.52 28.97 4.17
CA TRP A 147 10.57 30.06 4.05
C TRP A 147 9.19 29.79 4.64
N THR A 148 8.87 28.54 4.95
CA THR A 148 7.58 28.19 5.55
C THR A 148 7.61 28.34 7.05
N THR A 149 6.65 29.08 7.60
CA THR A 149 6.44 29.17 9.05
C THR A 149 5.42 28.15 9.51
N ILE A 150 5.72 27.50 10.62
CA ILE A 150 4.82 26.57 11.32
C ILE A 150 4.45 27.13 12.70
N ASP A 151 3.62 26.43 13.46
CA ASP A 151 3.12 26.92 14.76
C ASP A 151 4.23 27.27 15.75
N VAL A 152 5.36 26.54 15.68
CA VAL A 152 6.51 26.69 16.59
C VAL A 152 7.71 27.40 15.95
N GLY A 153 7.50 28.15 14.85
CA GLY A 153 8.56 28.86 14.15
C GLY A 153 8.83 28.34 12.74
N TYR A 154 9.96 27.71 12.52
CA TYR A 154 10.32 27.10 11.22
C TYR A 154 10.54 25.61 11.38
N PRO A 155 10.25 24.81 10.34
CA PRO A 155 10.47 23.36 10.44
C PRO A 155 11.95 23.00 10.43
N ASP A 156 12.27 21.94 11.17
CA ASP A 156 13.59 21.33 11.16
C ASP A 156 13.73 20.33 10.00
N PHE A 157 14.98 20.10 9.58
CA PHE A 157 15.26 19.06 8.60
C PHE A 157 14.99 17.67 9.22
N ARG A 158 14.29 16.83 8.46
CA ARG A 158 14.04 15.42 8.78
C ARG A 158 14.20 14.57 7.53
N GLU A 159 14.87 13.43 7.67
CA GLU A 159 15.09 12.51 6.56
C GLU A 159 13.77 11.97 6.00
N ALA A 160 12.78 11.70 6.85
CA ALA A 160 11.44 11.32 6.41
C ALA A 160 10.80 12.36 5.48
N ASN A 161 10.94 13.66 5.81
CA ASN A 161 10.44 14.74 4.97
C ASN A 161 11.24 14.84 3.67
N ARG A 162 12.57 14.60 3.71
CA ARG A 162 13.40 14.56 2.49
C ARG A 162 12.95 13.48 1.53
N ILE A 163 12.69 12.28 2.03
CA ILE A 163 12.15 11.16 1.25
C ILE A 163 10.78 11.53 0.65
N PHE A 164 9.90 12.09 1.46
CA PHE A 164 8.58 12.56 1.00
C PHE A 164 8.71 13.56 -0.16
N PHE A 165 9.54 14.60 -0.03
CA PHE A 165 9.68 15.62 -1.05
C PHE A 165 10.43 15.13 -2.31
N ILE A 166 11.38 14.20 -2.18
CA ILE A 166 12.00 13.53 -3.35
C ILE A 166 10.93 12.74 -4.12
N TYR A 167 10.11 11.98 -3.41
CA TYR A 167 9.05 11.19 -4.03
C TYR A 167 7.97 12.08 -4.65
N TRP A 168 7.61 13.17 -3.99
CA TRP A 168 6.70 14.18 -4.54
C TRP A 168 7.25 14.81 -5.83
N GLU A 169 8.52 15.18 -5.85
CA GLU A 169 9.15 15.73 -7.06
C GLU A 169 9.15 14.70 -8.20
N ALA A 170 9.37 13.42 -7.90
CA ALA A 170 9.24 12.36 -8.87
C ALA A 170 7.80 12.20 -9.40
N CYS A 171 6.78 12.33 -8.54
CA CYS A 171 5.38 12.34 -8.99
C CYS A 171 5.09 13.54 -9.90
N LYS A 172 5.67 14.72 -9.63
CA LYS A 172 5.54 15.91 -10.50
C LYS A 172 6.23 15.68 -11.85
N ALA A 173 7.42 15.11 -11.83
CA ALA A 173 8.22 14.87 -13.04
C ALA A 173 7.63 13.77 -13.95
N ASP A 174 7.01 12.73 -13.38
CA ASP A 174 6.43 11.65 -14.17
C ASP A 174 5.11 12.08 -14.83
N ASN A 175 5.13 12.15 -16.16
CA ASN A 175 3.96 12.53 -16.97
C ASN A 175 2.83 11.48 -16.99
N ARG A 176 3.04 10.31 -16.41
CA ARG A 176 2.04 9.23 -16.26
C ARG A 176 1.31 9.31 -14.91
N CYS A 177 1.86 10.07 -13.95
CA CYS A 177 1.41 10.15 -12.57
C CYS A 177 0.52 11.38 -12.34
N PHE A 178 -0.64 11.21 -11.70
CA PHE A 178 -1.52 12.31 -11.27
C PHE A 178 -1.14 12.88 -9.91
N GLY A 179 -0.22 12.26 -9.18
CA GLY A 179 0.22 12.77 -7.89
C GLY A 179 0.52 11.68 -6.88
N LEU A 180 0.59 12.08 -5.64
CA LEU A 180 0.99 11.28 -4.48
C LEU A 180 -0.22 10.93 -3.62
N ASP A 181 -0.32 9.67 -3.19
CA ASP A 181 -1.22 9.22 -2.13
C ASP A 181 -0.38 8.73 -0.92
N TYR A 182 -0.29 9.58 0.11
CA TYR A 182 0.59 9.39 1.26
C TYR A 182 -0.17 8.86 2.47
N LEU A 183 0.09 7.62 2.83
CA LEU A 183 -0.33 7.04 4.10
C LEU A 183 0.64 7.50 5.19
N LYS A 184 0.21 8.46 5.99
CA LYS A 184 1.04 9.16 6.97
C LYS A 184 0.79 8.68 8.39
N ILE A 185 1.77 8.92 9.26
CA ILE A 185 1.58 8.86 10.71
C ILE A 185 0.88 10.12 11.21
N ARG A 186 0.31 10.03 12.40
CA ARG A 186 -0.22 11.21 13.10
C ARG A 186 0.91 12.19 13.42
N ARG A 187 0.66 13.50 13.22
CA ARG A 187 1.63 14.60 13.44
C ARG A 187 2.87 14.55 12.54
N SER A 188 2.78 13.95 11.36
CA SER A 188 3.86 13.94 10.36
C SER A 188 4.20 15.33 9.77
N GLY A 189 3.47 16.39 10.12
CA GLY A 189 3.66 17.71 9.53
C GLY A 189 3.02 17.92 8.15
N PHE A 190 2.32 16.90 7.59
CA PHE A 190 1.78 16.91 6.22
C PHE A 190 0.95 18.15 5.90
N SER A 191 0.06 18.59 6.80
CA SER A 191 -0.78 19.77 6.54
C SER A 191 0.05 21.04 6.30
N PHE A 192 1.21 21.18 6.97
CA PHE A 192 2.15 22.30 6.69
C PHE A 192 2.94 22.07 5.41
N MET A 193 3.37 20.84 5.11
CA MET A 193 4.04 20.52 3.84
C MET A 193 3.12 20.79 2.65
N GLY A 194 1.85 20.39 2.73
CA GLY A 194 0.83 20.66 1.71
C GLY A 194 0.52 22.17 1.58
N SER A 195 0.41 22.89 2.71
CA SER A 195 0.20 24.35 2.70
C SER A 195 1.40 25.09 2.10
N SER A 196 2.62 24.63 2.40
CA SER A 196 3.85 25.14 1.80
C SER A 196 3.85 24.95 0.28
N GLU A 197 3.46 23.77 -0.20
CA GLU A 197 3.40 23.48 -1.63
C GLU A 197 2.28 24.25 -2.34
N CYS A 198 1.13 24.52 -1.67
CA CYS A 198 0.11 25.45 -2.20
C CYS A 198 0.71 26.84 -2.47
N VAL A 199 1.43 27.38 -1.49
CA VAL A 199 2.06 28.69 -1.61
C VAL A 199 3.22 28.65 -2.61
N ASN A 200 4.04 27.60 -2.57
CA ASN A 200 5.14 27.43 -3.50
C ASN A 200 4.66 27.41 -4.96
N THR A 201 3.65 26.60 -5.24
CA THR A 201 3.05 26.51 -6.59
C THR A 201 2.33 27.80 -6.96
N GLY A 202 1.50 28.34 -6.06
CA GLY A 202 0.67 29.51 -6.32
C GLY A 202 1.46 30.80 -6.55
N THR A 203 2.68 30.90 -6.00
CA THR A 203 3.55 32.09 -6.18
C THR A 203 4.54 31.95 -7.33
N LEU A 204 4.61 30.83 -8.02
CA LEU A 204 5.46 30.60 -9.20
C LEU A 204 4.65 30.37 -10.48
N ALA A 205 3.42 29.87 -10.36
CA ALA A 205 2.59 29.53 -11.50
C ALA A 205 1.83 30.76 -12.04
N LYS A 206 1.61 30.76 -13.36
CA LYS A 206 0.80 31.77 -14.06
C LYS A 206 -0.49 31.13 -14.57
N ASP A 207 -1.60 31.87 -14.60
CA ASP A 207 -2.92 31.44 -15.11
C ASP A 207 -3.39 30.12 -14.52
N SER A 208 -3.26 29.97 -13.20
CA SER A 208 -3.42 28.67 -12.54
C SER A 208 -4.33 28.74 -11.31
N ARG A 209 -4.84 27.54 -10.93
CA ARG A 209 -5.58 27.39 -9.67
C ARG A 209 -4.97 26.29 -8.82
N VAL A 210 -4.88 26.56 -7.52
CA VAL A 210 -4.47 25.62 -6.48
C VAL A 210 -5.66 25.40 -5.56
N GLY A 211 -6.11 24.14 -5.45
CA GLY A 211 -7.28 23.76 -4.68
C GLY A 211 -6.92 23.04 -3.39
N ILE A 212 -7.73 23.19 -2.35
CA ILE A 212 -7.58 22.53 -1.06
C ILE A 212 -8.88 21.81 -0.69
N LEU A 213 -8.76 20.52 -0.36
CA LEU A 213 -9.79 19.70 0.25
C LEU A 213 -9.29 19.09 1.56
N SER A 214 -10.20 18.80 2.49
CA SER A 214 -9.89 18.10 3.72
C SER A 214 -11.05 17.18 4.10
N LYS A 215 -11.02 16.57 5.30
CA LYS A 215 -12.11 15.70 5.78
C LYS A 215 -13.46 16.43 5.91
N THR A 216 -13.44 17.73 6.20
CA THR A 216 -14.62 18.63 6.20
C THR A 216 -14.26 19.97 5.58
N GLY A 217 -15.28 20.71 5.11
CA GLY A 217 -15.07 22.09 4.62
C GLY A 217 -14.51 23.03 5.68
N SER A 218 -14.89 22.84 6.96
CA SER A 218 -14.31 23.61 8.08
C SER A 218 -12.81 23.35 8.24
N ASP A 219 -12.36 22.09 8.09
CA ASP A 219 -10.94 21.75 8.19
C ASP A 219 -10.15 22.28 6.97
N ALA A 220 -10.72 22.21 5.76
CA ALA A 220 -10.13 22.82 4.57
C ALA A 220 -9.98 24.34 4.73
N LYS A 221 -11.02 25.01 5.24
CA LYS A 221 -10.96 26.45 5.57
C LYS A 221 -9.89 26.76 6.61
N LYS A 222 -9.79 26.00 7.69
CA LYS A 222 -8.72 26.17 8.70
C LYS A 222 -7.34 26.00 8.12
N MET A 223 -7.13 24.97 7.28
CA MET A 223 -5.85 24.80 6.58
C MET A 223 -5.50 26.03 5.74
N PHE A 224 -6.47 26.59 5.02
CA PHE A 224 -6.30 27.79 4.24
C PHE A 224 -6.00 29.02 5.11
N THR A 225 -6.88 29.34 6.10
CA THR A 225 -6.77 30.58 6.91
C THR A 225 -5.61 30.57 7.88
N ASP A 226 -5.30 29.41 8.49
CA ASP A 226 -4.37 29.33 9.62
C ASP A 226 -2.96 28.90 9.18
N LYS A 227 -2.82 28.38 7.95
CA LYS A 227 -1.52 27.91 7.41
C LYS A 227 -1.16 28.59 6.09
N VAL A 228 -1.97 28.43 5.03
CA VAL A 228 -1.63 28.93 3.68
C VAL A 228 -1.49 30.44 3.68
N VAL A 229 -2.49 31.18 4.20
CA VAL A 229 -2.47 32.65 4.23
C VAL A 229 -1.31 33.18 5.08
N PRO A 230 -1.04 32.71 6.30
CA PRO A 230 0.12 33.13 7.08
C PRO A 230 1.46 32.85 6.40
N ILE A 231 1.63 31.68 5.74
CA ILE A 231 2.84 31.36 5.00
C ILE A 231 3.05 32.37 3.86
N ALA A 232 2.04 32.63 3.03
CA ALA A 232 2.12 33.56 1.93
C ALA A 232 2.45 34.98 2.42
N ASN A 233 1.82 35.44 3.51
CA ASN A 233 2.04 36.77 4.09
C ASN A 233 3.44 37.00 4.66
N ARG A 234 4.11 35.92 5.10
CA ARG A 234 5.45 35.97 5.68
C ARG A 234 6.59 35.74 4.68
N LEU A 235 6.27 35.53 3.40
CA LEU A 235 7.29 35.45 2.37
C LEU A 235 8.03 36.79 2.23
N PRO A 236 9.31 36.79 1.83
CA PRO A 236 10.03 38.02 1.49
C PRO A 236 9.39 38.68 0.27
N PHE A 237 9.60 39.97 0.14
CA PHE A 237 8.97 40.77 -0.92
C PHE A 237 9.18 40.22 -2.33
N PHE A 238 10.35 39.63 -2.61
CA PHE A 238 10.69 39.09 -3.93
C PHE A 238 9.96 37.79 -4.26
N PHE A 239 9.39 37.10 -3.27
CA PHE A 239 8.53 35.93 -3.46
C PHE A 239 7.05 36.25 -3.38
N LYS A 240 6.68 37.49 -3.03
CA LYS A 240 5.28 37.95 -2.94
C LYS A 240 4.79 38.47 -4.28
N PRO A 241 3.91 37.75 -5.00
CA PRO A 241 3.23 38.30 -6.14
C PRO A 241 2.28 39.47 -5.72
N ILE A 242 1.86 40.26 -6.70
CA ILE A 242 0.79 41.24 -6.47
C ILE A 242 -0.47 40.52 -6.08
N GLN A 243 -1.07 40.92 -4.97
CA GLN A 243 -2.27 40.28 -4.41
C GLN A 243 -3.48 41.21 -4.57
N ASP A 244 -4.61 40.63 -4.99
CA ASP A 244 -5.91 41.30 -4.99
C ASP A 244 -6.69 40.89 -3.73
N GLY A 245 -7.32 41.85 -3.07
CA GLY A 245 -8.15 41.66 -1.90
C GLY A 245 -7.45 41.94 -0.57
N MET A 246 -7.98 41.34 0.51
CA MET A 246 -7.53 41.59 1.89
C MET A 246 -6.27 40.80 2.23
N ASP A 247 -5.48 41.32 3.18
CA ASP A 247 -4.28 40.60 3.69
C ASP A 247 -4.61 39.28 4.38
N LYS A 248 -5.84 39.11 4.88
CA LYS A 248 -6.32 37.89 5.55
C LYS A 248 -7.60 37.37 4.90
N PRO A 249 -7.52 36.85 3.68
CA PRO A 249 -8.68 36.34 2.98
C PRO A 249 -9.19 35.06 3.67
N LYS A 250 -10.52 34.84 3.58
CA LYS A 250 -11.17 33.66 4.20
C LYS A 250 -11.58 32.57 3.19
N THR A 251 -11.62 32.95 1.90
CA THR A 251 -12.13 32.07 0.84
C THR A 251 -11.12 31.78 -0.24
N GLU A 252 -10.45 32.81 -0.75
CA GLU A 252 -9.44 32.69 -1.80
C GLU A 252 -8.29 33.67 -1.59
N LEU A 253 -7.10 33.31 -2.02
CA LEU A 253 -5.92 34.12 -2.12
C LEU A 253 -5.60 34.31 -3.61
N ALA A 254 -5.86 35.47 -4.14
CA ALA A 254 -5.73 35.75 -5.56
C ALA A 254 -4.50 36.62 -5.85
N PHE A 255 -3.59 36.10 -6.67
CA PHE A 255 -2.38 36.79 -7.11
C PHE A 255 -2.61 37.44 -8.48
N ARG A 256 -3.36 38.52 -8.50
CA ARG A 256 -3.70 39.32 -9.69
C ARG A 256 -3.66 40.79 -9.37
N ILE A 257 -3.60 41.60 -10.42
CA ILE A 257 -3.67 43.06 -10.27
C ILE A 257 -5.10 43.46 -9.88
N PRO A 258 -5.30 44.23 -8.78
CA PRO A 258 -6.61 44.70 -8.38
C PRO A 258 -7.26 45.56 -9.47
N ALA A 259 -8.53 45.32 -9.77
CA ALA A 259 -9.28 46.09 -10.81
C ALA A 259 -9.25 47.60 -10.58
N SER A 260 -9.18 48.05 -9.32
CA SER A 260 -9.05 49.45 -8.94
C SER A 260 -7.74 50.13 -9.39
N LYS A 261 -6.69 49.32 -9.69
CA LYS A 261 -5.40 49.83 -10.18
C LYS A 261 -5.27 49.76 -11.69
N ILE A 262 -6.24 49.17 -12.39
CA ILE A 262 -6.31 49.09 -13.84
C ILE A 262 -7.06 50.35 -14.31
N THR A 263 -6.33 51.43 -14.60
CA THR A 263 -6.92 52.62 -15.26
C THR A 263 -6.86 52.42 -16.77
N LYS A 264 -7.81 53.04 -17.53
CA LYS A 264 -7.78 53.03 -19.00
C LYS A 264 -6.44 53.49 -19.58
N LYS A 265 -5.73 54.39 -18.88
CA LYS A 265 -4.42 54.88 -19.25
C LYS A 265 -3.33 53.83 -19.14
N ASN A 266 -3.39 52.98 -18.11
CA ASN A 266 -2.43 51.87 -17.90
C ASN A 266 -2.67 50.70 -18.87
N MET A 267 -3.86 50.57 -19.43
CA MET A 267 -4.22 49.46 -20.33
C MET A 267 -3.63 49.63 -21.74
N TYR A 268 -3.26 50.87 -22.13
CA TYR A 268 -2.68 51.20 -23.44
C TYR A 268 -1.19 51.55 -23.40
N ASP A 269 -0.66 51.96 -22.24
CA ASP A 269 0.74 52.37 -22.09
C ASP A 269 1.68 51.27 -21.56
N VAL A 270 1.14 50.12 -21.16
CA VAL A 270 1.95 49.01 -20.62
C VAL A 270 2.28 48.09 -21.76
N ALA A 271 3.26 48.46 -22.55
CA ALA A 271 3.97 47.53 -23.46
C ALA A 271 4.99 46.62 -22.72
N ASP A 272 5.11 46.79 -21.40
CA ASP A 272 6.09 46.05 -20.60
C ASP A 272 5.43 44.97 -19.77
N ASP A 273 5.92 43.72 -19.91
CA ASP A 273 5.60 42.51 -19.15
C ASP A 273 5.72 42.68 -17.62
N GLU A 274 6.22 43.79 -17.12
CA GLU A 274 6.51 44.07 -15.71
C GLU A 274 5.28 44.32 -14.82
N LEU A 275 4.09 44.50 -15.38
CA LEU A 275 2.86 44.85 -14.62
C LEU A 275 1.79 43.73 -14.63
N TYR A 276 2.04 42.58 -15.21
CA TYR A 276 1.06 41.52 -15.20
C TYR A 276 1.12 40.74 -13.89
N GLY A 277 -0.03 40.63 -13.21
CA GLY A 277 -0.21 39.67 -12.11
C GLY A 277 -0.01 38.25 -12.59
N LEU A 278 0.15 37.31 -11.66
CA LEU A 278 0.25 35.87 -11.99
C LEU A 278 -1.07 35.26 -12.47
N ASP A 279 -2.22 35.95 -12.20
CA ASP A 279 -3.58 35.43 -12.42
C ASP A 279 -3.79 33.99 -11.84
N THR A 280 -3.18 33.76 -10.69
CA THR A 280 -3.23 32.51 -9.98
C THR A 280 -4.03 32.64 -8.68
N THR A 281 -4.84 31.62 -8.38
CA THR A 281 -5.70 31.64 -7.20
C THR A 281 -5.41 30.38 -6.35
N ILE A 282 -5.33 30.55 -5.03
CA ILE A 282 -5.35 29.46 -4.05
C ILE A 282 -6.68 29.54 -3.30
N ASP A 283 -7.47 28.49 -3.33
CA ASP A 283 -8.77 28.43 -2.66
C ASP A 283 -9.02 27.08 -1.98
N TRP A 284 -10.13 27.01 -1.28
CA TRP A 284 -10.62 25.76 -0.66
C TRP A 284 -12.10 25.54 -1.00
N LYS A 285 -12.53 24.28 -0.98
CA LYS A 285 -13.93 23.91 -1.19
C LYS A 285 -14.46 23.07 -0.03
N ASN A 286 -15.79 23.02 0.09
CA ASN A 286 -16.45 22.07 0.98
C ASN A 286 -16.17 20.64 0.54
N THR A 287 -16.25 19.72 1.53
CA THR A 287 -16.06 18.29 1.30
C THR A 287 -17.31 17.71 0.68
N ASP A 288 -17.27 17.49 -0.61
CA ASP A 288 -18.32 16.91 -1.44
C ASP A 288 -17.73 16.11 -2.59
N GLU A 289 -18.49 15.13 -3.10
CA GLU A 289 -18.03 14.28 -4.20
C GLU A 289 -17.76 15.06 -5.49
N ASN A 290 -18.46 16.16 -5.73
CA ASN A 290 -18.35 17.01 -6.92
C ASN A 290 -17.51 18.28 -6.66
N SER A 291 -16.80 18.37 -5.54
CA SER A 291 -15.92 19.51 -5.27
C SER A 291 -14.89 19.65 -6.39
N TYR A 292 -14.73 20.87 -6.90
CA TYR A 292 -13.90 21.25 -8.05
C TYR A 292 -14.36 20.69 -9.41
N ASP A 293 -15.55 20.11 -9.54
CA ASP A 293 -16.04 19.68 -10.86
C ASP A 293 -16.09 20.86 -11.84
N GLY A 294 -15.59 20.65 -13.06
CA GLY A 294 -15.47 21.68 -14.10
C GLY A 294 -14.31 22.67 -13.94
N GLU A 295 -13.54 22.59 -12.86
CA GLU A 295 -12.39 23.47 -12.62
C GLU A 295 -11.09 22.89 -13.23
N LYS A 296 -10.17 23.76 -13.62
CA LYS A 296 -8.82 23.37 -14.05
C LYS A 296 -7.85 23.63 -12.90
N LEU A 297 -7.24 22.59 -12.37
CA LEU A 297 -6.31 22.67 -11.25
C LEU A 297 -4.88 22.34 -11.69
N LEU A 298 -3.92 23.16 -11.23
CA LEU A 298 -2.49 22.86 -11.33
C LEU A 298 -2.02 22.02 -10.14
N LEU A 299 -2.56 22.31 -8.94
CA LEU A 299 -2.31 21.55 -7.73
C LEU A 299 -3.62 21.35 -6.96
N LEU A 300 -3.86 20.14 -6.51
CA LEU A 300 -4.88 19.83 -5.51
C LEU A 300 -4.18 19.27 -4.27
N VAL A 301 -4.31 19.93 -3.13
CA VAL A 301 -3.88 19.38 -1.85
C VAL A 301 -5.09 18.79 -1.13
N HIS A 302 -4.98 17.52 -0.76
CA HIS A 302 -6.06 16.78 -0.14
C HIS A 302 -5.60 16.23 1.22
N ASP A 303 -5.98 16.91 2.30
CA ASP A 303 -5.62 16.51 3.67
C ASP A 303 -6.74 15.65 4.29
N GLU A 304 -6.35 14.67 5.10
CA GLU A 304 -7.24 13.78 5.86
C GLU A 304 -8.25 12.99 4.98
N SER A 305 -7.82 12.56 3.77
CA SER A 305 -8.64 11.83 2.80
C SER A 305 -9.20 10.50 3.31
N GLY A 306 -8.50 9.83 4.24
CA GLY A 306 -8.93 8.60 4.88
C GLY A 306 -10.04 8.77 5.93
N LYS A 307 -10.48 10.01 6.20
CA LYS A 307 -11.46 10.34 7.24
C LYS A 307 -12.78 10.89 6.68
N TRP A 308 -13.06 10.69 5.42
CA TRP A 308 -14.32 11.08 4.81
C TRP A 308 -15.46 10.20 5.28
N LEU A 309 -16.46 10.79 5.93
CA LEU A 309 -17.63 10.10 6.42
C LEU A 309 -18.76 10.10 5.39
N LYS A 310 -19.61 9.07 5.44
CA LYS A 310 -20.84 9.03 4.64
C LYS A 310 -21.70 10.30 4.90
N PRO A 311 -22.40 10.82 3.85
CA PRO A 311 -22.61 10.21 2.54
C PRO A 311 -21.42 10.35 1.57
N ASN A 312 -20.43 11.19 1.85
CA ASN A 312 -19.33 11.52 0.95
C ASN A 312 -18.35 10.36 0.79
N ASN A 313 -17.82 10.18 -0.41
CA ASN A 313 -16.93 9.10 -0.77
C ASN A 313 -15.69 9.63 -1.50
N ILE A 314 -14.50 9.42 -0.92
CA ILE A 314 -13.23 9.85 -1.51
C ILE A 314 -12.96 9.23 -2.88
N LEU A 315 -13.41 7.99 -3.15
CA LEU A 315 -13.23 7.35 -4.45
C LEU A 315 -14.06 8.06 -5.54
N ASN A 316 -15.27 8.52 -5.22
CA ASN A 316 -16.11 9.26 -6.15
C ASN A 316 -15.52 10.65 -6.40
N ASN A 317 -15.14 11.37 -5.34
CA ASN A 317 -14.48 12.66 -5.48
C ASN A 317 -13.19 12.54 -6.32
N TRP A 318 -12.37 11.51 -6.09
CA TRP A 318 -11.15 11.30 -6.89
C TRP A 318 -11.45 11.09 -8.39
N ARG A 319 -12.54 10.43 -8.74
CA ARG A 319 -12.95 10.28 -10.15
C ARG A 319 -13.24 11.64 -10.79
N VAL A 320 -13.86 12.56 -10.07
CA VAL A 320 -14.15 13.92 -10.51
C VAL A 320 -12.88 14.76 -10.56
N THR A 321 -12.17 14.88 -9.44
CA THR A 321 -11.00 15.78 -9.32
C THR A 321 -9.82 15.34 -10.20
N LYS A 322 -9.67 14.06 -10.49
CA LYS A 322 -8.69 13.57 -11.47
C LYS A 322 -8.91 14.17 -12.87
N THR A 323 -10.15 14.46 -13.25
CA THR A 323 -10.44 15.10 -14.54
C THR A 323 -10.00 16.56 -14.57
N CYS A 324 -10.01 17.24 -13.42
CA CYS A 324 -9.60 18.62 -13.27
C CYS A 324 -8.07 18.83 -13.40
N LEU A 325 -7.30 17.73 -13.27
CA LEU A 325 -5.84 17.73 -13.36
C LEU A 325 -5.31 17.41 -14.76
N ARG A 326 -6.18 17.33 -15.77
CA ARG A 326 -5.79 17.01 -17.15
C ARG A 326 -6.50 17.85 -18.20
N LEU A 327 -5.88 17.96 -19.36
CA LEU A 327 -6.49 18.47 -20.60
C LEU A 327 -6.41 17.34 -21.64
N GLY A 328 -7.54 16.73 -21.96
CA GLY A 328 -7.57 15.56 -22.81
C GLY A 328 -6.71 14.42 -22.24
N SER A 329 -5.70 13.97 -22.98
CA SER A 329 -4.74 12.94 -22.54
C SER A 329 -3.57 13.47 -21.71
N LYS A 330 -3.33 14.79 -21.71
CA LYS A 330 -2.18 15.40 -21.03
C LYS A 330 -2.50 15.72 -19.58
N ILE A 331 -1.68 15.22 -18.66
CA ILE A 331 -1.74 15.57 -17.24
C ILE A 331 -1.07 16.94 -17.08
N ILE A 332 -1.80 17.93 -16.58
CA ILE A 332 -1.36 19.31 -16.40
C ILE A 332 -1.17 19.69 -14.94
N GLY A 333 -1.94 19.08 -14.07
CA GLY A 333 -1.89 19.30 -12.63
C GLY A 333 -1.57 18.04 -11.85
N LYS A 334 -1.32 18.20 -10.54
CA LYS A 334 -0.96 17.11 -9.65
C LYS A 334 -1.77 17.16 -8.36
N CYS A 335 -2.02 16.00 -7.76
CA CYS A 335 -2.62 15.89 -6.44
C CYS A 335 -1.57 15.52 -5.39
N MET A 336 -1.52 16.24 -4.29
CA MET A 336 -0.78 15.87 -3.07
C MET A 336 -1.79 15.46 -2.02
N MET A 337 -2.05 14.16 -1.92
CA MET A 337 -3.00 13.57 -0.98
C MET A 337 -2.26 12.95 0.20
N GLY A 338 -2.76 13.14 1.42
CA GLY A 338 -2.17 12.53 2.60
C GLY A 338 -3.15 12.37 3.76
N SER A 339 -3.14 11.20 4.37
CA SER A 339 -4.02 10.90 5.51
C SER A 339 -3.43 9.83 6.43
N THR A 340 -3.82 9.88 7.71
CA THR A 340 -3.91 8.67 8.53
C THR A 340 -5.18 7.93 8.13
N SER A 341 -5.22 6.61 8.30
CA SER A 341 -6.46 5.87 8.10
C SER A 341 -7.42 6.08 9.27
N ASN A 342 -8.71 5.94 9.01
CA ASN A 342 -9.75 5.77 10.01
C ASN A 342 -10.18 4.29 10.06
N ALA A 343 -11.00 3.92 11.05
CA ALA A 343 -11.66 2.62 11.04
C ALA A 343 -12.37 2.37 9.71
N LEU A 344 -12.37 1.13 9.24
CA LEU A 344 -12.79 0.80 7.87
C LEU A 344 -14.25 1.23 7.61
N GLY A 345 -15.14 1.05 8.58
CA GLY A 345 -16.53 1.51 8.51
C GLY A 345 -16.71 3.03 8.50
N LYS A 346 -15.69 3.79 8.92
CA LYS A 346 -15.70 5.26 9.05
C LYS A 346 -14.88 5.96 7.96
N GLY A 347 -14.87 5.44 6.75
CA GLY A 347 -14.16 6.00 5.58
C GLY A 347 -12.82 5.33 5.26
N GLY A 348 -12.23 4.61 6.20
CA GLY A 348 -10.94 3.93 6.03
C GLY A 348 -10.93 2.90 4.89
N ALA A 349 -12.04 2.19 4.65
CA ALA A 349 -12.14 1.20 3.57
C ALA A 349 -11.99 1.83 2.17
N ASN A 350 -12.59 3.00 1.95
CA ASN A 350 -12.48 3.70 0.68
C ASN A 350 -11.06 4.24 0.45
N PHE A 351 -10.43 4.73 1.49
CA PHE A 351 -9.05 5.20 1.44
C PHE A 351 -8.07 4.02 1.25
N LYS A 352 -8.25 2.91 1.97
CA LYS A 352 -7.48 1.67 1.75
C LYS A 352 -7.51 1.27 0.27
N LYS A 353 -8.71 1.24 -0.31
CA LYS A 353 -8.88 0.91 -1.73
C LYS A 353 -8.16 1.89 -2.66
N LEU A 354 -8.23 3.20 -2.38
CA LEU A 354 -7.53 4.22 -3.17
C LEU A 354 -6.01 4.05 -3.07
N PHE A 355 -5.50 3.80 -1.87
CA PHE A 355 -4.09 3.57 -1.61
C PHE A 355 -3.57 2.30 -2.32
N GLU A 356 -4.31 1.19 -2.27
CA GLU A 356 -3.99 -0.05 -2.99
C GLU A 356 -4.05 0.15 -4.51
N ASP A 357 -5.05 0.88 -5.02
CA ASP A 357 -5.19 1.25 -6.45
C ASP A 357 -4.06 2.22 -6.90
N SER A 358 -3.30 2.80 -5.97
CA SER A 358 -2.14 3.67 -6.20
C SER A 358 -0.79 2.94 -6.15
N ASN A 359 -0.79 1.64 -5.92
CA ASN A 359 0.44 0.85 -5.81
C ASN A 359 1.17 0.74 -7.15
N ILE A 360 2.43 1.19 -7.16
CA ILE A 360 3.31 1.21 -8.33
C ILE A 360 3.56 -0.18 -8.92
N ALA A 361 3.55 -1.23 -8.10
CA ALA A 361 3.74 -2.60 -8.58
C ALA A 361 2.61 -3.05 -9.54
N ASN A 362 1.43 -2.43 -9.47
CA ASN A 362 0.24 -2.78 -10.24
C ASN A 362 -0.07 -1.76 -11.35
N ARG A 363 0.91 -1.48 -12.23
CA ARG A 363 0.73 -0.58 -13.37
C ARG A 363 0.13 -1.30 -14.58
N ASN A 364 -0.67 -0.56 -15.35
CA ASN A 364 -1.17 -1.00 -16.64
C ASN A 364 -0.09 -0.92 -17.74
N SER A 365 -0.44 -1.29 -18.96
CA SER A 365 0.47 -1.22 -20.13
C SER A 365 0.99 0.20 -20.41
N ASN A 366 0.26 1.24 -20.02
CA ASN A 366 0.67 2.64 -20.18
C ASN A 366 1.54 3.14 -19.02
N GLY A 367 1.91 2.27 -18.08
CA GLY A 367 2.71 2.60 -16.92
C GLY A 367 1.96 3.37 -15.82
N GLN A 368 0.63 3.45 -15.88
CA GLN A 368 -0.20 4.11 -14.87
C GLN A 368 -0.73 3.10 -13.85
N THR A 369 -0.81 3.52 -12.60
CA THR A 369 -1.56 2.79 -11.57
C THR A 369 -3.06 2.92 -11.83
N LYS A 370 -3.87 2.11 -11.18
CA LYS A 370 -5.32 2.14 -11.37
C LYS A 370 -5.96 3.46 -10.93
N SER A 371 -5.51 4.05 -9.82
CA SER A 371 -5.91 5.40 -9.41
C SER A 371 -5.30 6.49 -10.31
N GLY A 372 -4.11 6.25 -10.83
CA GLY A 372 -3.23 7.19 -11.51
C GLY A 372 -2.27 7.93 -10.58
N MET A 373 -2.44 7.83 -9.25
CA MET A 373 -1.50 8.34 -8.25
C MET A 373 -0.46 7.26 -7.89
N TYR A 374 0.60 7.66 -7.21
CA TYR A 374 1.60 6.77 -6.62
C TYR A 374 1.47 6.77 -5.11
N SER A 375 1.36 5.58 -4.51
CA SER A 375 1.29 5.45 -3.05
C SER A 375 2.65 5.59 -2.41
N LEU A 376 2.70 6.22 -1.23
CA LEU A 376 3.87 6.29 -0.37
C LEU A 376 3.47 5.97 1.06
N PHE A 377 4.24 5.11 1.71
CA PHE A 377 4.16 4.85 3.13
C PHE A 377 5.54 5.05 3.77
N ILE A 378 5.60 5.83 4.82
CA ILE A 378 6.79 6.00 5.66
C ILE A 378 6.40 5.54 7.06
N PRO A 379 7.03 4.47 7.60
CA PRO A 379 6.74 3.93 8.93
C PRO A 379 6.94 4.94 10.05
N MET A 380 6.26 4.72 11.18
CA MET A 380 6.24 5.66 12.29
C MET A 380 7.64 5.96 12.86
N GLU A 381 8.52 4.98 12.91
CA GLU A 381 9.87 5.10 13.45
C GLU A 381 10.75 6.11 12.71
N TRP A 382 10.36 6.48 11.49
CA TRP A 382 11.09 7.47 10.68
C TRP A 382 10.81 8.92 11.06
N ASN A 383 9.65 9.19 11.67
CA ASN A 383 9.22 10.59 11.92
C ASN A 383 8.47 10.75 13.24
N MET A 384 8.77 9.91 14.22
CA MET A 384 8.18 10.02 15.54
C MET A 384 8.88 11.14 16.34
N GLU A 385 8.09 12.07 16.87
CA GLU A 385 8.59 13.19 17.67
C GLU A 385 9.31 12.69 18.91
N GLY A 386 10.42 13.37 19.29
CA GLY A 386 11.27 12.98 20.41
C GLY A 386 12.32 11.91 20.07
N PHE A 387 12.31 11.36 18.84
CA PHE A 387 13.27 10.32 18.39
C PHE A 387 14.00 10.71 17.09
N ILE A 388 14.11 12.01 16.83
CA ILE A 388 14.83 12.54 15.67
C ILE A 388 16.07 13.28 16.20
N ASP A 389 17.25 12.87 15.74
CA ASP A 389 18.50 13.48 16.14
C ASP A 389 18.68 14.89 15.53
N ARG A 390 19.68 15.63 16.00
CA ARG A 390 19.99 16.98 15.51
C ARG A 390 20.30 17.07 14.01
N TYR A 391 20.62 15.95 13.38
CA TYR A 391 20.86 15.83 11.95
C TYR A 391 19.59 15.46 11.17
N GLY A 392 18.46 15.36 11.87
CA GLY A 392 17.18 14.97 11.28
C GLY A 392 17.07 13.48 10.98
N MET A 393 17.97 12.67 11.51
CA MET A 393 17.95 11.22 11.31
C MET A 393 17.15 10.53 12.42
N PRO A 394 16.34 9.49 12.08
CA PRO A 394 15.58 8.76 13.09
C PRO A 394 16.48 7.92 13.99
N VAL A 395 16.19 7.89 15.28
CA VAL A 395 16.80 7.01 16.28
C VAL A 395 15.87 5.81 16.46
N PHE A 396 16.13 4.72 15.75
CA PHE A 396 15.25 3.54 15.71
C PHE A 396 15.24 2.77 17.03
N TYR A 397 16.43 2.47 17.57
CA TYR A 397 16.62 1.70 18.79
C TYR A 397 17.38 2.52 19.83
N LYS A 398 17.31 2.07 21.08
CA LYS A 398 18.04 2.67 22.18
C LYS A 398 19.52 2.87 21.82
N PRO A 399 20.03 4.11 21.79
CA PRO A 399 21.41 4.38 21.45
C PRO A 399 22.36 3.96 22.58
N GLU A 400 23.60 3.55 22.25
CA GLU A 400 24.61 3.22 23.25
C GLU A 400 24.97 4.40 24.16
N LYS A 401 24.93 5.61 23.61
CA LYS A 401 25.11 6.88 24.32
C LYS A 401 23.97 7.82 23.96
N PRO A 402 23.47 8.62 24.91
CA PRO A 402 22.45 9.61 24.61
C PRO A 402 22.84 10.50 23.42
N VAL A 403 21.90 10.74 22.51
CA VAL A 403 22.09 11.51 21.29
C VAL A 403 21.33 12.83 21.42
N MET A 404 21.91 13.93 20.95
CA MET A 404 21.23 15.22 20.91
C MET A 404 20.09 15.20 19.90
N GLY A 405 18.87 15.48 20.33
CA GLY A 405 17.69 15.62 19.49
C GLY A 405 17.65 16.95 18.72
N VAL A 406 16.77 17.00 17.74
CA VAL A 406 16.50 18.22 16.95
C VAL A 406 15.91 19.35 17.80
N ASP A 407 15.16 19.01 18.84
CA ASP A 407 14.58 19.89 19.83
C ASP A 407 15.56 20.36 20.92
N GLY A 408 16.79 19.84 20.91
CA GLY A 408 17.84 20.12 21.91
C GLY A 408 17.77 19.24 23.15
N GLU A 409 16.82 18.30 23.23
CA GLU A 409 16.74 17.32 24.31
C GLU A 409 17.60 16.09 24.01
N MET A 410 17.98 15.35 25.07
CA MET A 410 18.81 14.14 24.91
C MET A 410 17.94 12.91 24.71
N ILE A 411 18.11 12.25 23.57
CA ILE A 411 17.41 11.00 23.22
C ILE A 411 18.15 9.84 23.88
N THR A 412 17.47 9.15 24.79
CA THR A 412 17.99 8.00 25.56
C THR A 412 17.34 6.68 25.21
N ASN A 413 16.28 6.69 24.38
CA ASN A 413 15.54 5.52 23.93
C ASN A 413 15.34 5.57 22.40
N GLY A 414 14.87 4.49 21.79
CA GLY A 414 14.56 4.42 20.36
C GLY A 414 13.07 4.50 20.07
N ALA A 415 12.71 4.95 18.87
CA ALA A 415 11.32 5.04 18.43
C ALA A 415 10.62 3.68 18.44
N ILE A 416 11.30 2.61 18.01
CA ILE A 416 10.77 1.24 17.98
C ILE A 416 10.60 0.70 19.40
N ASP A 417 11.58 0.92 20.29
CA ASP A 417 11.51 0.47 21.67
C ASP A 417 10.37 1.16 22.42
N TYR A 418 10.21 2.47 22.21
CA TYR A 418 9.09 3.23 22.76
C TYR A 418 7.75 2.70 22.24
N TRP A 419 7.63 2.53 20.91
CA TRP A 419 6.42 2.03 20.28
C TRP A 419 6.04 0.64 20.81
N GLN A 420 7.03 -0.26 20.99
CA GLN A 420 6.79 -1.59 21.54
C GLN A 420 6.28 -1.51 22.98
N ALA A 421 6.84 -0.64 23.82
CA ALA A 421 6.37 -0.44 25.19
C ALA A 421 4.91 0.07 25.24
N GLU A 422 4.53 1.00 24.35
CA GLU A 422 3.15 1.47 24.21
C GLU A 422 2.20 0.33 23.79
N VAL A 423 2.59 -0.44 22.78
CA VAL A 423 1.83 -1.63 22.31
C VAL A 423 1.64 -2.61 23.46
N ASP A 424 2.69 -2.90 24.23
CA ASP A 424 2.63 -3.83 25.36
C ASP A 424 1.69 -3.33 26.47
N SER A 425 1.65 -2.03 26.71
CA SER A 425 0.75 -1.41 27.69
C SER A 425 -0.73 -1.50 27.28
N LEU A 426 -1.01 -1.47 25.96
CA LEU A 426 -2.37 -1.47 25.41
C LEU A 426 -2.92 -2.88 25.10
N LYS A 427 -2.14 -3.94 25.29
CA LYS A 427 -2.55 -5.32 24.97
C LYS A 427 -3.89 -5.76 25.57
N LYS A 428 -4.27 -5.20 26.74
CA LYS A 428 -5.52 -5.53 27.41
C LYS A 428 -6.72 -4.73 26.90
N ASP A 429 -6.51 -3.71 26.07
CA ASP A 429 -7.55 -2.90 25.43
C ASP A 429 -7.42 -2.97 23.90
N PRO A 430 -8.09 -3.92 23.24
CA PRO A 430 -7.97 -4.12 21.80
C PRO A 430 -8.38 -2.90 20.96
N ASP A 431 -9.34 -2.09 21.41
CA ASP A 431 -9.79 -0.91 20.67
C ASP A 431 -8.74 0.21 20.74
N ALA A 432 -8.20 0.48 21.93
CA ALA A 432 -7.10 1.43 22.10
C ALA A 432 -5.85 0.98 21.33
N LEU A 433 -5.53 -0.31 21.38
CA LEU A 433 -4.41 -0.89 20.66
C LEU A 433 -4.57 -0.72 19.13
N ASN A 434 -5.73 -1.06 18.57
CA ASN A 434 -5.98 -0.90 17.13
C ASN A 434 -5.99 0.57 16.71
N GLU A 435 -6.49 1.49 17.56
CA GLU A 435 -6.39 2.93 17.31
C GLU A 435 -4.93 3.39 17.30
N TYR A 436 -4.11 2.92 18.25
CA TYR A 436 -2.68 3.25 18.31
C TYR A 436 -1.95 2.77 17.03
N TYR A 437 -2.20 1.55 16.58
CA TYR A 437 -1.67 1.04 15.33
C TYR A 437 -2.07 1.90 14.12
N ARG A 438 -3.32 2.36 14.04
CA ARG A 438 -3.77 3.26 12.95
C ARG A 438 -3.10 4.62 12.98
N GLN A 439 -2.80 5.14 14.17
CA GLN A 439 -2.18 6.45 14.34
C GLN A 439 -0.65 6.42 14.13
N PHE A 440 -0.01 5.34 14.55
CA PHE A 440 1.44 5.14 14.53
C PHE A 440 1.81 3.81 13.87
N PRO A 441 1.49 3.64 12.58
CA PRO A 441 1.72 2.38 11.89
C PRO A 441 3.20 2.14 11.57
N ARG A 442 3.66 0.92 11.78
CA ARG A 442 4.95 0.42 11.29
C ARG A 442 4.85 -0.34 9.98
N SER A 443 3.63 -0.77 9.61
CA SER A 443 3.32 -1.39 8.33
C SER A 443 2.00 -0.84 7.77
N VAL A 444 1.75 -1.08 6.50
CA VAL A 444 0.49 -0.68 5.85
C VAL A 444 -0.71 -1.40 6.49
N SER A 445 -0.53 -2.67 6.89
CA SER A 445 -1.57 -3.45 7.59
C SER A 445 -1.94 -2.83 8.94
N HIS A 446 -0.97 -2.31 9.69
CA HIS A 446 -1.25 -1.57 10.93
C HIS A 446 -2.17 -0.37 10.71
N ALA A 447 -1.92 0.41 9.66
CA ALA A 447 -2.71 1.60 9.36
C ALA A 447 -4.17 1.31 9.02
N PHE A 448 -4.49 0.10 8.56
CA PHE A 448 -5.83 -0.30 8.14
C PHE A 448 -6.51 -1.31 9.06
N ARG A 449 -6.08 -1.40 10.33
CA ARG A 449 -6.80 -2.19 11.34
C ARG A 449 -8.17 -1.60 11.62
N ASP A 450 -9.15 -2.47 11.91
CA ASP A 450 -10.53 -2.07 12.21
C ASP A 450 -10.79 -2.04 13.73
N GLU A 451 -11.97 -1.59 14.12
CA GLU A 451 -12.42 -1.63 15.52
C GLU A 451 -12.73 -3.08 15.92
N SER A 452 -12.48 -3.44 17.20
CA SER A 452 -12.64 -4.82 17.67
C SER A 452 -14.08 -5.34 17.59
N LYS A 453 -15.06 -4.44 17.60
CA LYS A 453 -16.48 -4.76 17.49
C LYS A 453 -16.96 -5.09 16.06
N SER A 454 -16.09 -4.97 15.07
CA SER A 454 -16.44 -5.16 13.67
C SER A 454 -16.33 -6.62 13.20
N SER A 455 -15.77 -7.53 14.00
CA SER A 455 -15.60 -8.94 13.66
C SER A 455 -16.27 -9.87 14.65
N LEU A 456 -16.77 -10.99 14.14
CA LEU A 456 -17.26 -12.12 14.91
C LEU A 456 -16.11 -12.92 15.56
N PHE A 457 -14.89 -12.82 15.02
CA PHE A 457 -13.75 -13.66 15.36
C PHE A 457 -12.70 -12.94 16.23
N ASN A 458 -11.76 -13.69 16.79
CA ASN A 458 -10.67 -13.20 17.63
C ASN A 458 -9.67 -12.35 16.82
N LEU A 459 -9.90 -11.04 16.82
CA LEU A 459 -9.07 -10.08 16.08
C LEU A 459 -7.61 -10.06 16.54
N SER A 460 -7.36 -10.31 17.82
CA SER A 460 -5.99 -10.30 18.36
C SER A 460 -5.12 -11.36 17.66
N LYS A 461 -5.63 -12.60 17.56
CA LYS A 461 -4.93 -13.68 16.86
C LYS A 461 -4.77 -13.42 15.36
N ILE A 462 -5.82 -12.89 14.73
CA ILE A 462 -5.79 -12.54 13.30
C ILE A 462 -4.72 -11.48 13.03
N TYR A 463 -4.67 -10.41 13.81
CA TYR A 463 -3.69 -9.34 13.62
C TYR A 463 -2.26 -9.78 13.98
N GLN A 464 -2.07 -10.62 14.98
CA GLN A 464 -0.76 -11.23 15.26
C GLN A 464 -0.24 -12.03 14.06
N GLN A 465 -1.14 -12.80 13.42
CA GLN A 465 -0.79 -13.57 12.23
C GLN A 465 -0.48 -12.65 11.03
N ILE A 466 -1.23 -11.58 10.84
CA ILE A 466 -0.99 -10.58 9.79
C ILE A 466 0.38 -9.93 9.98
N ASP A 467 0.69 -9.49 11.19
CA ASP A 467 1.98 -8.87 11.51
C ASP A 467 3.15 -9.82 11.28
N TYR A 468 2.99 -11.09 11.66
CA TYR A 468 3.98 -12.11 11.39
C TYR A 468 4.20 -12.32 9.88
N ASN A 469 3.11 -12.46 9.12
CA ASN A 469 3.20 -12.64 7.67
C ASN A 469 3.86 -11.45 6.97
N ASP A 470 3.58 -10.22 7.40
CA ASP A 470 4.23 -9.00 6.89
C ASP A 470 5.74 -8.96 7.19
N SER A 471 6.19 -9.64 8.25
CA SER A 471 7.61 -9.74 8.61
C SER A 471 8.38 -10.77 7.78
N LEU A 472 7.68 -11.68 7.08
CA LEU A 472 8.30 -12.74 6.28
C LEU A 472 8.88 -12.22 4.97
N ILE A 473 9.91 -12.87 4.47
CA ILE A 473 10.48 -12.56 3.16
C ILE A 473 9.44 -12.91 2.07
N MET A 474 9.17 -11.97 1.18
CA MET A 474 8.22 -12.15 0.09
C MET A 474 8.54 -13.40 -0.74
N GLY A 475 7.55 -14.28 -0.92
CA GLY A 475 7.68 -15.52 -1.67
C GLY A 475 8.27 -16.71 -0.90
N GLN A 476 8.66 -16.54 0.36
CA GLN A 476 9.24 -17.64 1.16
C GLN A 476 8.23 -18.73 1.48
N HIS A 477 6.99 -18.34 1.82
CA HIS A 477 5.93 -19.30 2.22
C HIS A 477 4.79 -19.40 1.23
N VAL A 478 4.61 -18.44 0.33
CA VAL A 478 3.51 -18.42 -0.63
C VAL A 478 4.04 -18.11 -2.03
N THR A 479 3.74 -18.99 -2.97
CA THR A 479 4.07 -18.83 -4.38
C THR A 479 2.80 -18.48 -5.17
N THR A 480 2.83 -17.38 -5.93
CA THR A 480 1.75 -17.04 -6.87
C THR A 480 1.96 -17.78 -8.17
N GLY A 481 0.88 -18.36 -8.74
CA GLY A 481 1.01 -19.16 -9.95
C GLY A 481 -0.31 -19.47 -10.65
N ARG A 482 -0.22 -20.36 -11.64
CA ARG A 482 -1.35 -20.85 -12.44
C ARG A 482 -1.29 -22.35 -12.59
N PHE A 483 -2.48 -22.96 -12.67
CA PHE A 483 -2.63 -24.34 -13.14
C PHE A 483 -2.99 -24.35 -14.63
N TYR A 484 -2.49 -25.31 -15.34
CA TYR A 484 -2.84 -25.56 -16.73
C TYR A 484 -2.75 -27.06 -17.07
N TRP A 485 -3.59 -27.49 -18.02
CA TRP A 485 -3.53 -28.85 -18.56
C TRP A 485 -2.25 -29.05 -19.35
N LYS A 486 -1.59 -30.17 -19.16
CA LYS A 486 -0.40 -30.55 -19.91
C LYS A 486 -0.67 -30.49 -21.42
N ASP A 487 0.21 -29.84 -22.15
CA ASP A 487 0.13 -29.64 -23.60
C ASP A 487 -1.20 -28.98 -24.07
N GLY A 488 -1.92 -28.31 -23.15
CA GLY A 488 -3.22 -27.70 -23.42
C GLY A 488 -4.38 -28.68 -23.59
N VAL A 489 -4.16 -29.97 -23.38
CA VAL A 489 -5.15 -31.03 -23.57
C VAL A 489 -5.91 -31.27 -22.27
N LYS A 490 -7.21 -31.00 -22.26
CA LYS A 490 -8.09 -31.19 -21.10
C LYS A 490 -8.12 -32.64 -20.65
N ASP A 491 -8.31 -32.83 -19.34
CA ASP A 491 -8.45 -34.13 -18.66
C ASP A 491 -7.17 -35.00 -18.63
N THR A 492 -6.03 -34.40 -19.01
CA THR A 492 -4.69 -35.00 -18.88
C THR A 492 -4.09 -34.73 -17.49
N GLU A 493 -2.81 -34.51 -17.41
CA GLU A 493 -2.11 -34.04 -16.21
C GLU A 493 -2.25 -32.53 -16.06
N VAL A 494 -2.38 -32.05 -14.83
CA VAL A 494 -2.33 -30.62 -14.50
C VAL A 494 -0.93 -30.27 -14.00
N ILE A 495 -0.41 -29.15 -14.47
CA ILE A 495 0.89 -28.60 -14.06
C ILE A 495 0.67 -27.27 -13.36
N PHE A 496 1.35 -27.07 -12.22
CA PHE A 496 1.45 -25.77 -11.56
C PHE A 496 2.70 -25.04 -12.05
N SER A 497 2.56 -23.78 -12.44
CA SER A 497 3.67 -22.92 -12.84
C SER A 497 3.64 -21.63 -12.04
N PRO A 498 4.76 -21.25 -11.40
CA PRO A 498 4.91 -19.96 -10.79
C PRO A 498 4.72 -18.85 -11.83
N ASP A 499 3.87 -17.88 -11.53
CA ASP A 499 3.56 -16.71 -12.37
C ASP A 499 3.11 -15.56 -11.47
N PRO A 500 3.84 -14.43 -11.41
CA PRO A 500 3.46 -13.27 -10.60
C PRO A 500 2.07 -12.71 -10.93
N LYS A 501 1.56 -12.97 -12.15
CA LYS A 501 0.22 -12.60 -12.61
C LYS A 501 -0.80 -13.72 -12.44
N GLY A 502 -0.43 -14.81 -11.81
CA GLY A 502 -1.31 -15.93 -11.50
C GLY A 502 -2.40 -15.55 -10.51
N ARG A 503 -3.49 -16.31 -10.50
CA ARG A 503 -4.62 -16.10 -9.58
C ARG A 503 -4.57 -17.01 -8.35
N PHE A 504 -3.73 -18.04 -8.37
CA PHE A 504 -3.54 -18.95 -7.25
C PHE A 504 -2.37 -18.52 -6.37
N LYS A 505 -2.57 -18.57 -5.08
CA LYS A 505 -1.53 -18.47 -4.07
C LYS A 505 -1.40 -19.82 -3.40
N VAL A 506 -0.19 -20.37 -3.36
CA VAL A 506 0.07 -21.74 -2.93
C VAL A 506 1.22 -21.73 -1.91
N SER A 507 0.99 -22.30 -0.72
CA SER A 507 2.03 -22.48 0.29
C SER A 507 2.65 -23.87 0.28
N TRP A 508 1.93 -24.87 -0.24
CA TRP A 508 2.41 -26.25 -0.33
C TRP A 508 1.97 -26.93 -1.61
N THR A 509 2.87 -27.70 -2.20
CA THR A 509 2.58 -28.58 -3.34
C THR A 509 2.91 -30.03 -2.99
N PRO A 510 2.05 -30.99 -3.30
CA PRO A 510 2.30 -32.39 -2.99
C PRO A 510 3.41 -32.98 -3.84
N ASN A 511 4.02 -34.06 -3.35
CA ASN A 511 5.00 -34.82 -4.11
C ASN A 511 4.37 -35.42 -5.38
N LYS A 512 5.19 -35.66 -6.42
CA LYS A 512 4.74 -36.24 -7.70
C LYS A 512 3.95 -37.55 -7.55
N SER A 513 4.21 -38.31 -6.51
CA SER A 513 3.46 -39.54 -6.21
C SER A 513 2.01 -39.31 -5.81
N LEU A 514 1.67 -38.07 -5.37
CA LEU A 514 0.35 -37.68 -4.91
C LEU A 514 -0.39 -36.80 -5.91
N THR A 515 0.30 -36.22 -6.87
CA THR A 515 -0.30 -35.29 -7.86
C THR A 515 -1.04 -36.07 -8.97
N ASN A 516 -2.13 -35.47 -9.48
CA ASN A 516 -2.88 -35.96 -10.65
C ASN A 516 -3.44 -37.41 -10.51
N LYS A 517 -3.62 -37.88 -9.28
CA LYS A 517 -4.17 -39.23 -9.02
C LYS A 517 -5.69 -39.16 -9.04
N LYS A 518 -6.30 -39.98 -9.87
CA LYS A 518 -7.75 -40.09 -9.95
C LYS A 518 -8.15 -41.52 -10.22
N GLN A 519 -9.21 -41.97 -9.58
CA GLN A 519 -9.76 -43.31 -9.78
C GLN A 519 -11.00 -43.23 -10.65
N ASN A 520 -11.03 -43.96 -11.77
CA ASN A 520 -12.23 -44.03 -12.61
C ASN A 520 -13.12 -45.20 -12.11
N ARG A 521 -14.38 -44.87 -11.81
CA ARG A 521 -15.42 -45.84 -11.46
C ARG A 521 -16.63 -45.60 -12.37
N ASN A 522 -16.88 -46.50 -13.30
CA ASN A 522 -18.01 -46.43 -14.25
C ASN A 522 -18.13 -45.07 -14.98
N GLY A 523 -17.01 -44.56 -15.50
CA GLY A 523 -16.97 -43.29 -16.22
C GLY A 523 -16.93 -42.03 -15.35
N THR A 524 -16.92 -42.19 -14.03
CA THR A 524 -16.79 -41.04 -13.11
C THR A 524 -15.43 -41.08 -12.41
N TYR A 525 -14.71 -39.96 -12.39
CA TYR A 525 -13.47 -39.80 -11.68
C TYR A 525 -13.68 -39.42 -10.21
N TYR A 526 -12.92 -40.03 -9.34
CA TYR A 526 -12.90 -39.84 -7.88
C TYR A 526 -11.51 -39.36 -7.45
N PRO A 527 -11.39 -38.51 -6.42
CA PRO A 527 -10.12 -38.13 -5.85
C PRO A 527 -9.53 -39.34 -5.05
N VAL A 528 -8.20 -39.37 -4.95
CA VAL A 528 -7.50 -40.43 -4.20
C VAL A 528 -7.00 -39.89 -2.85
N ASN A 529 -6.74 -38.61 -2.75
CA ASN A 529 -6.16 -37.96 -1.57
C ASN A 529 -7.20 -37.32 -0.62
N GLU A 530 -8.42 -37.92 -0.54
CA GLU A 530 -9.46 -37.42 0.36
C GLU A 530 -9.07 -37.50 1.85
N HIS A 531 -8.11 -38.31 2.19
CA HIS A 531 -7.54 -38.44 3.53
C HIS A 531 -6.51 -37.35 3.85
N ILE A 532 -5.92 -36.70 2.85
CA ILE A 532 -4.89 -35.67 3.03
C ILE A 532 -5.53 -34.29 3.24
N GLY A 533 -6.61 -33.97 2.53
CA GLY A 533 -7.27 -32.69 2.63
C GLY A 533 -8.50 -32.56 1.76
N ALA A 534 -9.09 -31.36 1.76
CA ALA A 534 -10.23 -31.02 0.94
C ALA A 534 -10.23 -29.55 0.57
N PHE A 535 -10.97 -29.22 -0.48
CA PHE A 535 -11.22 -27.84 -0.89
C PHE A 535 -12.60 -27.37 -0.42
N GLY A 536 -12.70 -26.07 -0.14
CA GLY A 536 -13.96 -25.35 0.01
C GLY A 536 -14.09 -24.27 -1.07
N CYS A 537 -15.26 -24.13 -1.66
CA CYS A 537 -15.46 -23.22 -2.77
C CYS A 537 -16.76 -22.41 -2.64
N ASP A 538 -16.65 -21.10 -2.79
CA ASP A 538 -17.74 -20.19 -3.07
C ASP A 538 -17.73 -19.85 -4.56
N SER A 539 -18.79 -20.21 -5.28
CA SER A 539 -18.88 -20.06 -6.72
C SER A 539 -19.86 -18.96 -7.14
N TYR A 540 -19.76 -18.52 -8.39
CA TYR A 540 -20.74 -17.63 -9.02
C TYR A 540 -21.20 -18.20 -10.37
N ASP A 541 -22.45 -17.93 -10.72
CA ASP A 541 -23.06 -18.51 -11.93
C ASP A 541 -22.95 -17.60 -13.15
N ILE A 542 -22.96 -16.27 -12.98
CA ILE A 542 -23.04 -15.31 -14.07
C ILE A 542 -21.85 -14.34 -13.99
N SER A 543 -21.19 -14.15 -15.13
CA SER A 543 -20.03 -13.26 -15.25
C SER A 543 -20.40 -11.78 -15.21
N GLY A 544 -21.59 -11.42 -15.75
CA GLY A 544 -22.10 -10.05 -15.74
C GLY A 544 -22.68 -9.66 -14.38
N THR A 545 -22.53 -8.39 -14.00
CA THR A 545 -23.07 -7.83 -12.76
C THR A 545 -23.88 -6.59 -13.04
N VAL A 546 -25.06 -6.50 -12.42
CA VAL A 546 -25.83 -5.26 -12.40
C VAL A 546 -25.15 -4.30 -11.42
N GLY A 547 -24.71 -3.12 -11.88
CA GLY A 547 -24.05 -2.11 -11.05
C GLY A 547 -22.54 -2.30 -10.81
N GLY A 548 -21.85 -3.20 -11.54
CA GLY A 548 -20.38 -3.31 -11.51
C GLY A 548 -19.77 -3.92 -10.23
N ARG A 549 -20.58 -4.40 -9.29
CA ARG A 549 -20.14 -5.05 -8.04
C ARG A 549 -20.58 -6.52 -8.07
N GLY A 550 -19.68 -7.41 -8.50
CA GLY A 550 -19.91 -8.85 -8.45
C GLY A 550 -19.05 -9.52 -7.40
N SER A 551 -19.60 -10.56 -6.73
CA SER A 551 -18.80 -11.45 -5.89
C SER A 551 -17.70 -12.11 -6.70
N ASN A 552 -16.54 -12.35 -6.10
CA ASN A 552 -15.50 -13.16 -6.71
C ASN A 552 -15.87 -14.65 -6.61
N GLY A 553 -15.21 -15.49 -7.40
CA GLY A 553 -15.10 -16.90 -7.07
C GLY A 553 -13.96 -17.08 -6.09
N ALA A 554 -14.18 -17.91 -5.08
CA ALA A 554 -13.16 -18.21 -4.08
C ALA A 554 -13.00 -19.72 -3.88
N LEU A 555 -11.73 -20.15 -3.74
CA LEU A 555 -11.35 -21.55 -3.47
C LEU A 555 -10.25 -21.56 -2.42
N HIS A 556 -10.44 -22.38 -1.39
CA HIS A 556 -9.40 -22.66 -0.39
C HIS A 556 -9.14 -24.15 -0.27
N GLY A 557 -7.87 -24.52 -0.20
CA GLY A 557 -7.43 -25.89 0.11
C GLY A 557 -6.91 -25.97 1.53
N LEU A 558 -7.41 -26.93 2.30
CA LEU A 558 -7.00 -27.19 3.69
C LEU A 558 -6.58 -28.65 3.84
N THR A 559 -5.39 -28.88 4.40
CA THR A 559 -4.95 -30.21 4.78
C THR A 559 -5.58 -30.67 6.10
N LYS A 560 -5.66 -31.98 6.27
CA LYS A 560 -6.02 -32.61 7.54
C LYS A 560 -4.78 -32.82 8.40
N PHE A 561 -4.98 -33.36 9.61
CA PHE A 561 -3.85 -33.82 10.41
C PHE A 561 -3.09 -34.92 9.64
N SER A 562 -1.80 -34.68 9.42
CA SER A 562 -0.91 -35.63 8.73
C SER A 562 0.44 -35.64 9.42
N MET A 563 1.09 -36.82 9.48
CA MET A 563 2.42 -36.92 10.09
C MET A 563 3.56 -36.95 9.06
N GLU A 564 3.29 -37.29 7.79
CA GLU A 564 4.36 -37.55 6.82
C GLU A 564 4.13 -36.97 5.42
N GLN A 565 2.89 -36.80 4.98
CA GLN A 565 2.60 -36.52 3.56
C GLN A 565 2.29 -35.05 3.25
N ALA A 566 1.79 -34.29 4.21
CA ALA A 566 1.37 -32.91 4.06
C ALA A 566 1.55 -32.15 5.38
N PRO A 567 1.61 -30.80 5.32
CA PRO A 567 1.47 -29.97 6.52
C PRO A 567 0.16 -30.30 7.24
N SER A 568 0.17 -30.29 8.57
CA SER A 568 -1.01 -30.67 9.35
C SER A 568 -1.92 -29.50 9.63
N ASN A 569 -3.19 -29.59 9.24
CA ASN A 569 -4.24 -28.58 9.48
C ASN A 569 -3.86 -27.19 8.94
N GLU A 570 -3.24 -27.14 7.77
CA GLU A 570 -2.76 -25.91 7.16
C GLU A 570 -3.53 -25.58 5.88
N PHE A 571 -3.92 -24.31 5.73
CA PHE A 571 -4.37 -23.82 4.43
C PHE A 571 -3.19 -23.78 3.48
N PHE A 572 -3.30 -24.50 2.37
CA PHE A 572 -2.21 -24.65 1.40
C PHE A 572 -2.48 -23.91 0.07
N LEU A 573 -3.72 -23.49 -0.16
CA LEU A 573 -4.10 -22.81 -1.39
C LEU A 573 -5.18 -21.78 -1.12
N GLU A 574 -5.01 -20.58 -1.70
CA GLU A 574 -6.00 -19.51 -1.81
C GLU A 574 -6.17 -19.11 -3.27
N TYR A 575 -7.41 -19.01 -3.72
CA TYR A 575 -7.82 -18.35 -4.95
C TYR A 575 -9.00 -17.43 -4.63
N VAL A 576 -8.88 -16.14 -4.93
CA VAL A 576 -9.97 -15.17 -4.81
C VAL A 576 -9.89 -14.23 -6.00
N ALA A 577 -10.67 -14.53 -7.04
CA ALA A 577 -10.65 -13.75 -8.27
C ALA A 577 -11.97 -13.86 -9.05
N ARG A 578 -12.16 -12.92 -9.98
CA ARG A 578 -13.27 -12.94 -10.94
C ARG A 578 -12.73 -12.84 -12.36
N PRO A 579 -12.43 -13.97 -13.03
CA PRO A 579 -12.03 -13.99 -14.43
C PRO A 579 -13.15 -13.50 -15.35
N GLN A 580 -12.84 -13.31 -16.63
CA GLN A 580 -13.79 -12.77 -17.62
C GLN A 580 -15.08 -13.59 -17.74
N THR A 581 -14.98 -14.91 -17.64
CA THR A 581 -16.14 -15.82 -17.68
C THR A 581 -16.14 -16.76 -16.49
N ALA A 582 -17.33 -17.21 -16.08
CA ALA A 582 -17.48 -18.18 -15.01
C ALA A 582 -16.86 -19.54 -15.39
N GLU A 583 -16.88 -19.90 -16.67
CA GLU A 583 -16.28 -21.13 -17.20
C GLU A 583 -14.76 -21.18 -16.98
N ILE A 584 -14.06 -20.04 -17.07
CA ILE A 584 -12.62 -19.98 -16.74
C ILE A 584 -12.41 -20.32 -15.28
N PHE A 585 -13.22 -19.74 -14.38
CA PHE A 585 -13.16 -20.06 -12.96
C PHE A 585 -13.45 -21.56 -12.70
N PHE A 586 -14.48 -22.11 -13.33
CA PHE A 586 -14.84 -23.53 -13.14
C PHE A 586 -13.74 -24.46 -13.59
N GLU A 587 -13.09 -24.16 -14.70
CA GLU A 587 -11.96 -24.94 -15.20
C GLU A 587 -10.73 -24.82 -14.30
N GLU A 588 -10.42 -23.62 -13.78
CA GLU A 588 -9.32 -23.40 -12.83
C GLU A 588 -9.55 -24.16 -11.52
N VAL A 589 -10.77 -24.16 -10.98
CA VAL A 589 -11.13 -24.93 -9.78
C VAL A 589 -10.98 -26.42 -10.04
N LEU A 590 -11.44 -26.93 -11.19
CA LEU A 590 -11.28 -28.32 -11.55
C LEU A 590 -9.81 -28.73 -11.66
N MET A 591 -8.98 -27.91 -12.30
CA MET A 591 -7.54 -28.16 -12.39
C MET A 591 -6.87 -28.25 -11.02
N ALA A 592 -7.20 -27.36 -10.09
CA ALA A 592 -6.68 -27.41 -8.74
C ALA A 592 -7.07 -28.71 -8.03
N CYS A 593 -8.34 -29.12 -8.09
CA CYS A 593 -8.81 -30.37 -7.51
C CYS A 593 -8.12 -31.61 -8.12
N VAL A 594 -7.91 -31.64 -9.43
CA VAL A 594 -7.21 -32.72 -10.13
C VAL A 594 -5.74 -32.78 -9.75
N PHE A 595 -5.04 -31.61 -9.72
CA PHE A 595 -3.64 -31.54 -9.35
C PHE A 595 -3.39 -32.10 -7.96
N TYR A 596 -4.17 -31.68 -6.97
CA TYR A 596 -4.04 -32.16 -5.59
C TYR A 596 -4.70 -33.52 -5.36
N SER A 597 -5.54 -33.98 -6.29
CA SER A 597 -6.31 -35.22 -6.17
C SER A 597 -7.22 -35.25 -4.94
N MET A 598 -7.76 -34.09 -4.55
CA MET A 598 -8.57 -33.87 -3.35
C MET A 598 -10.01 -33.50 -3.68
N PRO A 599 -10.98 -33.88 -2.82
CA PRO A 599 -12.38 -33.53 -2.99
C PRO A 599 -12.66 -32.07 -2.68
N ILE A 600 -13.83 -31.61 -3.12
CA ILE A 600 -14.27 -30.21 -2.95
C ILE A 600 -15.69 -30.15 -2.37
N LEU A 601 -15.90 -29.30 -1.37
CA LEU A 601 -17.20 -28.89 -0.87
C LEU A 601 -17.58 -27.53 -1.44
N VAL A 602 -18.64 -27.50 -2.24
CA VAL A 602 -19.08 -26.30 -2.97
C VAL A 602 -20.40 -25.80 -2.38
N GLU A 603 -20.57 -24.48 -2.29
CA GLU A 603 -21.88 -23.89 -2.04
C GLU A 603 -22.83 -24.20 -3.22
N ASN A 604 -23.97 -24.85 -2.95
CA ASN A 604 -24.84 -25.34 -4.01
C ASN A 604 -25.99 -24.37 -4.37
N ASN A 605 -26.05 -23.20 -3.77
CA ASN A 605 -27.03 -22.14 -4.13
C ASN A 605 -26.81 -21.65 -5.57
N LYS A 606 -25.60 -21.82 -6.09
CA LYS A 606 -25.17 -21.51 -7.45
C LYS A 606 -24.58 -22.76 -8.10
N PRO A 607 -25.39 -23.63 -8.71
CA PRO A 607 -25.03 -25.01 -9.03
C PRO A 607 -24.20 -25.19 -10.30
N ARG A 608 -23.93 -24.15 -11.11
CA ARG A 608 -23.25 -24.28 -12.41
C ARG A 608 -21.86 -24.94 -12.30
N LEU A 609 -21.09 -24.65 -11.26
CA LEU A 609 -19.82 -25.30 -11.00
C LEU A 609 -20.00 -26.82 -10.78
N LEU A 610 -21.01 -27.23 -10.01
CA LEU A 610 -21.31 -28.63 -9.75
C LEU A 610 -21.74 -29.36 -11.02
N TYR A 611 -22.55 -28.71 -11.88
CA TYR A 611 -22.88 -29.24 -13.22
C TYR A 611 -21.66 -29.36 -14.11
N HIS A 612 -20.72 -28.40 -14.05
CA HIS A 612 -19.46 -28.48 -14.78
C HIS A 612 -18.66 -29.72 -14.39
N PHE A 613 -18.49 -30.00 -13.09
CA PHE A 613 -17.84 -31.22 -12.59
C PHE A 613 -18.57 -32.49 -13.06
N LYS A 614 -19.90 -32.52 -12.95
CA LYS A 614 -20.69 -33.67 -13.38
C LYS A 614 -20.55 -33.94 -14.88
N ASN A 615 -20.73 -32.92 -15.71
CA ASN A 615 -20.65 -33.04 -17.16
C ASN A 615 -19.28 -33.41 -17.71
N ARG A 616 -18.22 -33.05 -16.94
CA ARG A 616 -16.83 -33.43 -17.24
C ARG A 616 -16.44 -34.80 -16.67
N GLY A 617 -17.36 -35.53 -16.02
CA GLY A 617 -17.09 -36.82 -15.42
C GLY A 617 -16.40 -36.77 -14.05
N TYR A 618 -16.30 -35.58 -13.42
CA TYR A 618 -15.65 -35.39 -12.12
C TYR A 618 -16.63 -35.27 -10.94
N ARG A 619 -17.86 -35.78 -11.08
CA ARG A 619 -18.84 -35.76 -9.99
C ARG A 619 -18.29 -36.36 -8.69
N GLY A 620 -17.40 -37.36 -8.77
CA GLY A 620 -16.80 -37.98 -7.60
C GLY A 620 -15.91 -37.07 -6.75
N PHE A 621 -15.45 -35.92 -7.31
CA PHE A 621 -14.71 -34.90 -6.55
C PHE A 621 -15.65 -34.00 -5.73
N SER A 622 -16.92 -33.85 -6.13
CA SER A 622 -17.89 -33.03 -5.38
C SER A 622 -18.38 -33.76 -4.15
N MET A 623 -18.03 -33.23 -2.97
CA MET A 623 -18.48 -33.76 -1.68
C MET A 623 -19.97 -33.53 -1.48
N ASN A 624 -20.62 -34.49 -0.82
CA ASN A 624 -21.92 -34.23 -0.21
C ASN A 624 -21.73 -33.48 1.11
N ARG A 625 -22.76 -32.76 1.54
CA ARG A 625 -22.71 -32.02 2.79
C ARG A 625 -22.33 -32.92 3.99
N PRO A 626 -21.36 -32.51 4.79
CA PRO A 626 -20.82 -33.36 5.86
C PRO A 626 -21.73 -33.45 7.10
N ASP A 627 -22.65 -32.53 7.28
CA ASP A 627 -23.54 -32.40 8.45
C ASP A 627 -24.75 -33.34 8.43
N ARG A 628 -25.01 -34.03 7.31
CA ARG A 628 -26.15 -34.94 7.15
C ARG A 628 -25.73 -36.32 6.62
N HIS A 629 -26.42 -37.34 7.08
CA HIS A 629 -26.28 -38.70 6.52
C HIS A 629 -26.78 -38.74 5.08
N PHE A 630 -26.08 -39.49 4.23
CA PHE A 630 -26.38 -39.65 2.80
C PHE A 630 -27.85 -39.97 2.51
N ASN A 631 -28.46 -40.87 3.33
CA ASN A 631 -29.86 -41.29 3.14
C ASN A 631 -30.88 -40.12 3.34
N LYS A 632 -30.50 -39.11 4.12
CA LYS A 632 -31.34 -37.91 4.39
C LYS A 632 -31.16 -36.77 3.38
N LEU A 633 -30.26 -36.95 2.40
CA LEU A 633 -30.07 -35.97 1.33
C LEU A 633 -31.19 -36.01 0.31
N SER A 634 -31.51 -34.82 -0.23
CA SER A 634 -32.42 -34.70 -1.38
C SER A 634 -31.85 -35.38 -2.64
N LYS A 635 -32.68 -35.65 -3.62
CA LYS A 635 -32.27 -36.22 -4.91
C LYS A 635 -31.20 -35.34 -5.59
N ALA A 636 -31.40 -34.02 -5.58
CA ALA A 636 -30.46 -33.06 -6.18
C ALA A 636 -29.11 -33.05 -5.46
N GLU A 637 -29.10 -33.09 -4.13
CA GLU A 637 -27.84 -33.15 -3.34
C GLU A 637 -27.09 -34.48 -3.57
N LYS A 638 -27.80 -35.60 -3.73
CA LYS A 638 -27.15 -36.88 -4.07
C LYS A 638 -26.55 -36.87 -5.47
N GLU A 639 -27.22 -36.19 -6.40
CA GLU A 639 -26.81 -36.12 -7.81
C GLU A 639 -25.62 -35.16 -8.04
N LEU A 640 -25.61 -33.99 -7.40
CA LEU A 640 -24.65 -32.94 -7.65
C LEU A 640 -23.61 -32.76 -6.54
N GLY A 641 -23.98 -33.02 -5.28
CA GLY A 641 -23.20 -32.72 -4.10
C GLY A 641 -23.39 -31.27 -3.63
N GLY A 642 -22.44 -30.79 -2.85
CA GLY A 642 -22.44 -29.44 -2.30
C GLY A 642 -23.26 -29.28 -1.02
N ILE A 643 -23.28 -28.06 -0.47
CA ILE A 643 -23.99 -27.69 0.74
C ILE A 643 -24.80 -26.41 0.52
N PRO A 644 -26.09 -26.37 0.92
CA PRO A 644 -26.86 -25.11 0.88
C PRO A 644 -26.42 -24.20 2.04
N ASN A 645 -26.01 -22.99 1.73
CA ASN A 645 -25.48 -22.02 2.71
C ASN A 645 -26.50 -20.90 3.04
N THR A 646 -27.81 -21.23 2.95
CA THR A 646 -28.91 -20.28 3.18
C THR A 646 -29.58 -20.45 4.54
N SER A 647 -29.55 -21.68 5.11
CA SER A 647 -30.18 -21.92 6.42
C SER A 647 -29.32 -21.35 7.56
N GLU A 648 -29.96 -20.87 8.60
CA GLU A 648 -29.28 -20.26 9.75
C GLU A 648 -28.34 -21.26 10.44
N ASP A 649 -28.75 -22.52 10.55
CA ASP A 649 -27.92 -23.60 11.14
C ASP A 649 -26.60 -23.81 10.37
N VAL A 650 -26.64 -23.75 9.05
CA VAL A 650 -25.43 -23.89 8.22
C VAL A 650 -24.53 -22.66 8.36
N LYS A 651 -25.13 -21.47 8.42
CA LYS A 651 -24.37 -20.22 8.61
C LYS A 651 -23.65 -20.22 9.96
N GLN A 652 -24.34 -20.63 11.03
CA GLN A 652 -23.75 -20.73 12.39
C GLN A 652 -22.65 -21.81 12.43
N SER A 653 -22.89 -22.98 11.84
CA SER A 653 -21.90 -24.05 11.75
C SER A 653 -20.66 -23.63 10.97
N HIS A 654 -20.84 -22.86 9.91
CA HIS A 654 -19.77 -22.29 9.10
C HIS A 654 -18.94 -21.28 9.90
N ALA A 655 -19.59 -20.34 10.62
CA ALA A 655 -18.92 -19.37 11.46
C ALA A 655 -18.15 -20.06 12.59
N ALA A 656 -18.77 -21.02 13.29
CA ALA A 656 -18.12 -21.80 14.34
C ALA A 656 -16.91 -22.61 13.84
N ALA A 657 -16.97 -23.10 12.59
CA ALA A 657 -15.83 -23.79 11.97
C ALA A 657 -14.63 -22.87 11.80
N ILE A 658 -14.83 -21.64 11.29
CA ILE A 658 -13.77 -20.63 11.15
C ILE A 658 -13.24 -20.22 12.53
N GLU A 659 -14.13 -19.92 13.49
CA GLU A 659 -13.76 -19.55 14.85
C GLU A 659 -12.86 -20.62 15.49
N SER A 660 -13.29 -21.87 15.44
CA SER A 660 -12.50 -22.98 15.95
C SER A 660 -11.13 -23.14 15.27
N TYR A 661 -11.05 -22.87 13.97
CA TYR A 661 -9.78 -22.89 13.26
C TYR A 661 -8.87 -21.75 13.70
N ILE A 662 -9.40 -20.53 13.82
CA ILE A 662 -8.64 -19.36 14.26
C ILE A 662 -8.08 -19.59 15.66
N GLU A 663 -8.90 -20.05 16.60
CA GLU A 663 -8.43 -20.30 17.96
C GLU A 663 -7.28 -21.31 18.04
N LYS A 664 -7.28 -22.32 17.16
CA LYS A 664 -6.29 -23.40 17.17
C LYS A 664 -5.04 -23.13 16.33
N TYR A 665 -5.16 -22.44 15.19
CA TYR A 665 -4.10 -22.44 14.18
C TYR A 665 -3.69 -21.05 13.70
N VAL A 666 -4.25 -19.96 14.24
CA VAL A 666 -3.94 -18.59 13.85
C VAL A 666 -3.35 -17.81 15.02
N GLY A 667 -2.35 -16.96 14.76
CA GLY A 667 -1.68 -16.16 15.78
C GLY A 667 -0.89 -17.01 16.80
N LEU A 668 -0.67 -16.48 17.97
CA LEU A 668 -0.04 -17.18 19.09
C LEU A 668 -1.10 -17.92 19.93
N ASP A 669 -0.75 -19.08 20.44
CA ASP A 669 -1.53 -19.82 21.42
C ASP A 669 -0.92 -19.63 22.81
N LEU A 670 -1.12 -18.45 23.38
CA LEU A 670 -0.45 -18.00 24.62
C LEU A 670 -0.63 -18.96 25.80
N ASP A 671 -1.74 -19.67 25.84
CA ASP A 671 -2.07 -20.62 26.92
C ASP A 671 -1.49 -22.02 26.64
N GLY A 672 -0.91 -22.25 25.45
CA GLY A 672 -0.36 -23.54 25.06
C GLY A 672 -1.37 -24.68 24.97
N THR A 673 -2.66 -24.34 24.78
CA THR A 673 -3.76 -25.33 24.80
C THR A 673 -3.74 -26.23 23.55
N TYR A 674 -3.40 -25.69 22.40
CA TYR A 674 -3.45 -26.38 21.11
C TYR A 674 -2.08 -26.52 20.44
N ARG A 675 -1.17 -25.58 20.69
CA ARG A 675 0.16 -25.49 20.05
C ARG A 675 1.22 -25.00 21.04
N ASP A 676 2.49 -25.07 20.63
CA ASP A 676 3.58 -24.41 21.36
C ASP A 676 3.27 -22.91 21.50
N PRO A 677 3.29 -22.34 22.73
CA PRO A 677 3.02 -20.93 22.96
C PRO A 677 3.92 -19.95 22.18
N ASN A 678 5.12 -20.40 21.80
CA ASN A 678 6.08 -19.60 21.04
C ASN A 678 5.94 -19.78 19.52
N ALA A 679 5.12 -20.72 19.05
CA ALA A 679 4.93 -21.00 17.64
C ALA A 679 3.78 -20.15 17.07
N MET A 680 4.12 -19.36 16.03
CA MET A 680 3.11 -18.62 15.26
C MET A 680 2.25 -19.58 14.43
N GLY A 681 1.01 -19.20 14.17
CA GLY A 681 0.12 -19.94 13.27
C GLY A 681 0.63 -19.98 11.82
N THR A 682 0.10 -20.94 11.05
CA THR A 682 0.52 -21.23 9.66
C THR A 682 -0.44 -20.71 8.60
N MET A 683 -1.32 -19.74 8.94
CA MET A 683 -2.23 -19.12 7.99
C MET A 683 -1.52 -17.97 7.26
N TYR A 684 -0.96 -18.25 6.08
CA TYR A 684 -0.15 -17.29 5.30
C TYR A 684 -0.96 -16.42 4.32
N PHE A 685 -2.27 -16.65 4.15
CA PHE A 685 -3.09 -15.97 3.14
C PHE A 685 -3.69 -14.68 3.69
N MET A 686 -3.07 -13.56 3.35
CA MET A 686 -3.42 -12.22 3.84
C MET A 686 -4.85 -11.81 3.50
N ARG A 687 -5.32 -12.15 2.30
CA ARG A 687 -6.67 -11.81 1.86
C ARG A 687 -7.73 -12.45 2.74
N THR A 688 -7.55 -13.71 3.09
CA THR A 688 -8.47 -14.45 3.96
C THR A 688 -8.44 -13.91 5.39
N LEU A 689 -7.25 -13.64 5.96
CA LEU A 689 -7.12 -13.01 7.28
C LEU A 689 -7.80 -11.64 7.33
N GLU A 690 -7.66 -10.83 6.29
CA GLU A 690 -8.33 -9.52 6.20
C GLU A 690 -9.87 -9.65 6.11
N GLU A 691 -10.39 -10.67 5.45
CA GLU A 691 -11.83 -10.90 5.41
C GLU A 691 -12.34 -11.45 6.74
N TRP A 692 -11.61 -12.35 7.39
CA TRP A 692 -11.96 -12.83 8.73
C TRP A 692 -11.98 -11.70 9.76
N SER A 693 -11.08 -10.73 9.65
CA SER A 693 -11.06 -9.57 10.56
C SER A 693 -12.33 -8.70 10.50
N ARG A 694 -13.12 -8.83 9.45
CA ARG A 694 -14.32 -8.01 9.19
C ARG A 694 -15.59 -8.84 8.95
N PHE A 695 -15.52 -10.15 9.16
CA PHE A 695 -16.60 -11.05 8.80
C PHE A 695 -17.89 -10.71 9.55
N ASP A 696 -18.96 -10.50 8.78
CA ASP A 696 -20.33 -10.28 9.28
C ASP A 696 -21.24 -11.40 8.75
N ILE A 697 -21.77 -12.18 9.67
CA ILE A 697 -22.66 -13.31 9.38
C ILE A 697 -23.96 -12.87 8.68
N ASN A 698 -24.40 -11.63 8.93
CA ASN A 698 -25.63 -11.08 8.34
C ASN A 698 -25.40 -10.52 6.93
N ASN A 699 -24.16 -10.20 6.55
CA ASN A 699 -23.80 -9.62 5.26
C ASN A 699 -22.73 -10.42 4.53
N ARG A 700 -22.94 -11.70 4.37
CA ARG A 700 -21.96 -12.68 3.89
C ARG A 700 -21.52 -12.47 2.43
N THR A 701 -22.32 -11.78 1.62
CA THR A 701 -22.07 -11.58 0.17
C THR A 701 -20.83 -10.76 -0.15
N GLN A 702 -20.15 -10.20 0.85
CA GLN A 702 -18.95 -9.40 0.70
C GLN A 702 -17.66 -10.17 1.12
N PHE A 703 -17.80 -11.44 1.54
CA PHE A 703 -16.73 -12.21 2.19
C PHE A 703 -16.49 -13.55 1.49
N ASP A 704 -16.17 -13.50 0.20
CA ASP A 704 -16.01 -14.69 -0.65
C ASP A 704 -14.90 -15.63 -0.13
N ALA A 705 -13.77 -15.08 0.35
CA ALA A 705 -12.68 -15.85 0.95
C ALA A 705 -13.08 -16.49 2.29
N SER A 706 -13.87 -15.78 3.10
CA SER A 706 -14.38 -16.34 4.37
C SER A 706 -15.35 -17.49 4.12
N ILE A 707 -16.21 -17.38 3.10
CA ILE A 707 -17.14 -18.45 2.75
C ILE A 707 -16.38 -19.71 2.31
N SER A 708 -15.48 -19.57 1.37
CA SER A 708 -14.73 -20.72 0.83
C SER A 708 -13.79 -21.34 1.86
N SER A 709 -13.12 -20.54 2.70
CA SER A 709 -12.25 -21.08 3.77
C SER A 709 -13.04 -21.82 4.84
N GLY A 710 -14.19 -21.29 5.26
CA GLY A 710 -15.06 -21.99 6.20
C GLY A 710 -15.60 -23.32 5.64
N LEU A 711 -15.94 -23.36 4.35
CA LEU A 711 -16.34 -24.61 3.68
C LEU A 711 -15.20 -25.62 3.64
N ALA A 712 -13.94 -25.18 3.46
CA ALA A 712 -12.77 -26.08 3.53
C ALA A 712 -12.58 -26.68 4.95
N VAL A 713 -12.78 -25.87 6.00
CA VAL A 713 -12.76 -26.36 7.39
C VAL A 713 -13.89 -27.38 7.62
N MET A 714 -15.12 -27.06 7.20
CA MET A 714 -16.25 -27.99 7.33
C MET A 714 -16.05 -29.28 6.55
N ALA A 715 -15.45 -29.24 5.37
CA ALA A 715 -15.12 -30.42 4.58
C ALA A 715 -14.16 -31.37 5.31
N ASN A 716 -13.27 -30.84 6.12
CA ASN A 716 -12.27 -31.62 6.85
C ASN A 716 -12.73 -32.11 8.23
N GLN A 717 -13.80 -31.59 8.82
CA GLN A 717 -14.23 -31.93 10.18
C GLN A 717 -14.60 -33.41 10.38
N LYS A 718 -15.12 -34.10 9.36
CA LYS A 718 -15.58 -35.51 9.49
C LYS A 718 -14.57 -36.54 9.07
N ASN A 719 -13.47 -36.15 8.48
CA ASN A 719 -12.48 -37.11 7.99
C ASN A 719 -11.32 -37.19 8.97
N LEU A 720 -11.35 -38.26 9.76
CA LEU A 720 -10.22 -38.61 10.62
C LEU A 720 -8.99 -38.98 9.77
N TYR A 721 -7.82 -38.60 10.27
CA TYR A 721 -6.55 -39.08 9.73
C TYR A 721 -6.56 -40.62 9.66
N LEU A 722 -6.36 -41.15 8.46
CA LEU A 722 -6.06 -42.56 8.28
C LEU A 722 -4.56 -42.65 8.04
N PRO A 723 -3.79 -43.25 8.97
CA PRO A 723 -2.37 -43.48 8.75
C PRO A 723 -2.20 -44.26 7.46
N GLU A 724 -1.23 -43.90 6.67
CA GLU A 724 -0.87 -44.64 5.47
C GLU A 724 -0.55 -46.05 5.91
N GLN A 725 -1.42 -47.00 5.58
CA GLN A 725 -1.05 -48.40 5.68
C GLN A 725 0.05 -48.60 4.64
N LYS A 726 1.31 -48.59 5.07
CA LYS A 726 2.38 -49.19 4.27
C LYS A 726 1.94 -50.57 3.96
N GLN A 727 1.32 -50.79 2.81
CA GLN A 727 1.16 -52.11 2.24
C GLN A 727 2.58 -52.58 1.94
N THR A 728 3.22 -53.11 2.93
CA THR A 728 4.28 -54.09 2.71
C THR A 728 3.57 -55.24 2.00
N LYS A 729 3.46 -55.16 0.67
CA LYS A 729 3.20 -56.32 -0.14
C LYS A 729 4.44 -57.22 0.06
N ILE A 730 4.41 -58.03 1.08
CA ILE A 730 5.28 -59.18 1.16
C ILE A 730 4.73 -60.12 0.08
N ASN A 731 5.19 -59.95 -1.14
CA ASN A 731 4.97 -60.91 -2.18
C ASN A 731 5.86 -62.12 -1.84
N ILE A 732 5.38 -62.96 -0.97
CA ILE A 732 5.97 -64.27 -0.77
C ILE A 732 5.62 -65.07 -2.02
N ASN A 733 6.59 -65.27 -2.88
CA ASN A 733 6.41 -66.10 -4.06
C ASN A 733 6.58 -67.56 -3.63
N PHE A 734 5.51 -68.13 -3.13
CA PHE A 734 5.51 -69.56 -2.64
C PHE A 734 5.99 -70.55 -3.70
N ALA A 735 5.71 -70.31 -4.97
CA ALA A 735 6.16 -71.18 -6.06
C ALA A 735 7.69 -71.24 -6.18
N ARG A 736 8.38 -70.18 -5.86
CA ARG A 736 9.84 -70.10 -5.89
C ARG A 736 10.45 -70.93 -4.77
N TYR A 737 9.85 -70.95 -3.59
CA TYR A 737 10.33 -71.73 -2.47
C TYR A 737 9.96 -73.22 -2.59
N ALA A 738 8.80 -73.54 -3.13
CA ALA A 738 8.39 -74.88 -3.41
C ALA A 738 9.33 -75.61 -4.38
N ASN A 739 9.77 -74.91 -5.42
CA ASN A 739 10.69 -75.45 -6.43
C ASN A 739 12.15 -75.56 -5.95
N SER A 740 12.53 -74.80 -4.88
CA SER A 740 13.90 -74.85 -4.34
C SER A 740 14.16 -75.86 -3.26
N GLY A 741 13.18 -76.63 -2.86
CA GLY A 741 13.29 -77.59 -1.78
C GLY A 741 13.29 -76.98 -0.36
N ILE A 742 13.52 -75.71 -0.25
CA ILE A 742 13.60 -74.99 1.05
C ILE A 742 12.21 -74.86 1.68
N TYR A 743 11.18 -74.89 0.87
CA TYR A 743 9.78 -74.62 1.29
C TYR A 743 9.24 -75.81 2.18
N SER A 744 9.76 -77.04 1.99
CA SER A 744 9.35 -78.18 2.79
C SER A 744 9.88 -78.10 4.23
N GLU A 745 10.93 -77.34 4.48
CA GLU A 745 11.50 -77.14 5.82
C GLU A 745 10.89 -75.93 6.55
N LEU A 746 10.35 -74.94 5.79
CA LEU A 746 9.71 -73.77 6.38
C LEU A 746 8.24 -73.96 6.76
N ILE A 747 7.59 -75.00 6.21
CA ILE A 747 6.20 -75.39 6.55
C ILE A 747 6.12 -76.43 7.63
N LYS A 748 7.23 -77.06 8.01
CA LYS A 748 7.32 -77.92 9.20
C LYS A 748 7.60 -77.07 10.44
#